data_b908a59e5b27ebeacd9acde10f716539
#
_entry.id   b908a59e5b27ebeacd9acde10f716539
#
_cell.length_a   1.000
_cell.length_b   1.000
_cell.length_c   1.000
_cell.angle_alpha   90.00
_cell.angle_beta   90.00
_cell.angle_gamma   90.00
#
_symmetry.space_group_name_H-M   'P 1'
#
loop_
_entity.id
_entity.type
_entity.pdbx_description
1 polymer ?
#
loop_
_entity_poly.entity_id
_entity_poly.type
_entity_poly.pdbx_seq_one_letter_code
_entity_poly.pdbx_strand_id
1 'polypeptide(L)'
;MATRGRGRGVSTNPRGASLVGRRGRGGGPVAVPLHGPASANGKTGRPVNISPHVTTVGVKRPNFGTAGRPLEVFANSFETSLPDSIIHHYDVVIHPDEKTLPAKLNMRLIEFLQKNVALGMFTPPAVYDGRKNLFAIRALPFPGGAESHDFTFTFGDDTGHPPKDFTVRLTKVAEVNPETLQRFIVGKQSHDNHVLTAITALNVVVRMQPSLTYPCNTRSFFTPREVSAIGGGIELWRGYFQSVRPGIERCFINVDISTGAMFRGGTLIELALDVLGRRPNDVMFLSSKNGIPVREVLRLQRQIAGVRVITDVPGAPPKTRTVKKLTTRGASQLMFMKNDQQISVAQYFQSLGIKLMYPDLICVQVGNGAIIPFELCRVPPGQLMRKQVPADKTDKVVEFATQPPQQRMRAIQDGRAVLAYGQSEYVRAFGLDVNTEQGLVKVNARVLTPPKLQYGKGSKQATIQPKDGAWNMIDKKFYLAQTIQEWVVVNFENRFNDASIEELIKGFVSACRQVGMVIPDRPAYKVPKANGQASISKQLDDAREQCKRAKGKNPTLIIVVLPENGNDMYTEIKFWGDIQNGIPTQCLKAKKCTRATSQYYANVCLKVNVKIGGINTIPEASSVTALTDPHHPTVVFGADVVHPAPGTEGRPSFTSVVGNVDSNNAKYIATARVQTGRQEIIEDLDDMAKHILVLAMDYRKQREGKPPGAAAPKRIIFFRDGVSEGQFKAVLEQELPLLKKACKDLGIDAKITMIIVAKRHHQRFFPKDQRDGDRRSGNCPAGTVIDSDIAHPTEFDFYLQSHGGLLGTSRPAHYSVLYDENNFTADSLQSLSFALCHLYARSTRSVSIPAPVYYADIVCARAKTHYDPAQRFDSSESAGDSEEQPASLDAFKRDFKALHGAQARRMYFSGTKFQPVT
;
A
#
# COMPACT_ATOMS: atom_id res chain seq x y z
N MET A 1 34.65 -20.32 36.79
CA MET A 1 36.09 -20.02 36.89
C MET A 1 36.27 -18.66 36.25
N ALA A 2 36.28 -17.57 37.01
CA ALA A 2 37.42 -16.89 37.62
C ALA A 2 38.34 -16.36 36.53
N THR A 3 38.73 -15.09 36.40
CA THR A 3 38.97 -14.00 37.31
C THR A 3 39.21 -12.70 36.55
N ARG A 4 38.65 -11.60 36.93
CA ARG A 4 39.17 -10.34 37.48
C ARG A 4 40.49 -9.76 36.89
N GLY A 5 40.41 -8.45 36.56
CA GLY A 5 41.58 -7.57 36.43
C GLY A 5 41.17 -6.10 36.28
N ARG A 6 41.26 -5.33 37.38
CA ARG A 6 41.11 -3.85 37.47
C ARG A 6 42.38 -3.13 37.07
N GLY A 7 42.24 -1.90 36.57
CA GLY A 7 43.33 -0.94 36.47
C GLY A 7 42.85 0.49 36.33
N ARG A 8 43.07 1.30 37.41
CA ARG A 8 42.81 2.74 37.52
C ARG A 8 44.03 3.58 37.10
N GLY A 9 43.80 4.87 36.76
CA GLY A 9 44.81 5.96 36.76
C GLY A 9 44.35 7.10 35.88
N VAL A 10 43.78 8.17 36.32
CA VAL A 10 44.14 9.39 37.06
C VAL A 10 44.94 10.42 36.23
N SER A 11 44.23 11.53 35.94
CA SER A 11 44.56 12.99 35.92
C SER A 11 45.70 13.51 35.01
N THR A 12 45.47 14.62 34.34
CA THR A 12 45.65 16.01 34.82
C THR A 12 45.29 17.08 33.77
N ASN A 13 44.65 18.12 34.24
CA ASN A 13 44.55 19.46 33.59
C ASN A 13 45.83 20.25 33.85
N PRO A 14 46.18 21.32 33.06
CA PRO A 14 46.01 22.68 33.62
C PRO A 14 45.59 23.80 32.61
N ARG A 15 44.70 24.60 33.06
CA ARG A 15 44.60 26.07 33.26
C ARG A 15 45.40 27.05 32.38
N GLY A 16 44.66 28.04 31.87
CA GLY A 16 44.82 29.46 32.10
C GLY A 16 45.08 30.25 30.79
N ALA A 17 44.52 31.38 30.45
CA ALA A 17 44.28 32.58 31.25
C ALA A 17 43.35 33.54 30.45
N SER A 18 42.74 34.42 31.19
CA SER A 18 41.87 35.55 30.86
C SER A 18 42.56 36.75 30.20
N LEU A 19 41.74 37.63 29.54
CA LEU A 19 41.77 39.11 29.64
C LEU A 19 40.60 39.71 28.78
N VAL A 20 39.56 40.22 29.39
CA VAL A 20 39.19 41.60 29.77
C VAL A 20 39.04 42.59 28.57
N GLY A 21 37.79 42.98 28.34
CA GLY A 21 37.36 44.34 28.32
C GLY A 21 36.84 44.98 27.03
N ARG A 22 35.61 45.34 26.86
CA ARG A 22 35.04 46.69 27.02
C ARG A 22 33.62 46.83 26.41
N ARG A 23 32.83 47.57 27.10
CA ARG A 23 31.44 48.01 26.86
C ARG A 23 31.29 48.90 25.61
N GLY A 24 30.16 48.78 24.89
CA GLY A 24 29.66 49.77 23.96
C GLY A 24 28.15 49.61 23.78
N ARG A 25 27.40 50.69 23.98
CA ARG A 25 25.97 50.87 24.06
C ARG A 25 25.23 50.75 22.70
N GLY A 26 24.03 50.17 22.68
CA GLY A 26 22.80 50.76 22.15
C GLY A 26 22.57 50.76 20.65
N GLY A 27 21.54 50.10 20.23
CA GLY A 27 20.92 50.20 18.90
C GLY A 27 19.75 49.24 18.79
N GLY A 28 18.57 49.77 18.56
CA GLY A 28 17.29 49.04 18.45
C GLY A 28 17.20 48.06 17.28
N PRO A 29 16.14 47.28 17.18
CA PRO A 29 16.07 46.15 16.24
C PRO A 29 15.83 46.62 14.82
N VAL A 30 16.81 46.45 13.98
CA VAL A 30 16.70 46.56 12.52
C VAL A 30 16.19 45.20 11.99
N ALA A 31 15.13 45.24 11.22
CA ALA A 31 14.62 44.08 10.50
C ALA A 31 15.72 43.59 9.54
N VAL A 32 16.15 42.34 9.75
CA VAL A 32 17.10 41.65 8.87
C VAL A 32 16.29 40.96 7.75
N PRO A 33 16.62 41.21 6.48
CA PRO A 33 16.02 40.48 5.37
C PRO A 33 16.45 39.00 5.41
N LEU A 34 15.53 38.10 5.19
CA LEU A 34 15.70 36.64 5.11
C LEU A 34 16.42 36.22 3.80
N HIS A 35 17.66 36.68 3.61
CA HIS A 35 18.58 36.11 2.63
C HIS A 35 19.93 35.90 3.31
N GLY A 36 20.12 34.69 3.85
CA GLY A 36 21.46 34.22 4.22
C GLY A 36 22.27 33.98 2.96
N PRO A 37 23.62 34.25 2.98
CA PRO A 37 24.45 34.09 1.80
C PRO A 37 24.53 32.60 1.38
N ALA A 38 24.30 32.37 0.10
CA ALA A 38 24.55 31.10 -0.54
C ALA A 38 26.00 30.70 -0.39
N SER A 39 26.30 29.62 0.33
CA SER A 39 27.62 29.01 0.27
C SER A 39 27.75 28.28 -1.07
N ALA A 40 28.54 28.85 -1.95
CA ALA A 40 28.99 28.23 -3.17
C ALA A 40 29.84 26.99 -2.83
N ASN A 41 29.37 25.83 -3.22
CA ASN A 41 30.06 24.61 -3.66
C ASN A 41 29.23 23.32 -3.33
N GLY A 42 28.06 23.28 -3.84
CA GLY A 42 27.38 22.02 -4.16
C GLY A 42 26.81 22.17 -5.56
N LYS A 43 27.16 21.32 -6.48
CA LYS A 43 26.53 21.26 -7.80
C LYS A 43 25.03 20.95 -7.59
N THR A 44 24.22 21.98 -7.39
CA THR A 44 22.78 21.89 -7.57
C THR A 44 22.53 21.43 -9.00
N GLY A 45 21.70 20.42 -9.19
CA GLY A 45 21.37 19.92 -10.52
C GLY A 45 21.06 21.10 -11.45
N ARG A 46 21.59 21.07 -12.67
CA ARG A 46 21.30 22.11 -13.65
C ARG A 46 19.79 22.24 -13.80
N PRO A 47 19.20 23.46 -13.78
CA PRO A 47 17.79 23.62 -14.03
C PRO A 47 17.47 23.02 -15.40
N VAL A 48 16.48 22.14 -15.48
CA VAL A 48 16.00 21.65 -16.78
C VAL A 48 15.35 22.83 -17.47
N ASN A 49 15.92 23.23 -18.61
CA ASN A 49 15.34 24.28 -19.43
C ASN A 49 14.14 23.71 -20.19
N ILE A 50 12.97 23.73 -19.55
CA ILE A 50 11.73 23.22 -20.15
C ILE A 50 11.27 24.20 -21.22
N SER A 51 11.17 23.74 -22.46
CA SER A 51 10.69 24.55 -23.57
C SER A 51 9.31 25.17 -23.27
N PRO A 52 9.07 26.43 -23.62
CA PRO A 52 7.76 27.07 -23.46
C PRO A 52 6.61 26.32 -24.16
N HIS A 53 6.90 25.64 -25.29
CA HIS A 53 5.92 24.87 -26.06
C HIS A 53 5.54 23.52 -25.45
N VAL A 54 6.29 23.03 -24.46
CA VAL A 54 5.94 21.79 -23.75
C VAL A 54 4.69 21.99 -22.93
N THR A 55 3.69 21.15 -23.13
CA THR A 55 2.48 21.06 -22.29
C THR A 55 2.64 19.92 -21.27
N THR A 56 2.10 20.12 -20.08
CA THR A 56 2.15 19.13 -18.99
C THR A 56 0.73 18.86 -18.48
N VAL A 57 0.51 17.69 -17.91
CA VAL A 57 -0.74 17.39 -17.22
C VAL A 57 -0.74 18.09 -15.86
N GLY A 58 0.36 17.97 -15.12
CA GLY A 58 0.58 18.66 -13.85
C GLY A 58 1.29 20.01 -14.02
N VAL A 59 1.70 20.58 -12.91
CA VAL A 59 2.44 21.85 -12.89
C VAL A 59 3.83 21.65 -13.48
N LYS A 60 4.27 22.52 -14.37
CA LYS A 60 5.67 22.55 -14.84
C LYS A 60 6.62 22.75 -13.65
N ARG A 61 7.72 22.04 -13.63
CA ARG A 61 8.74 22.18 -12.58
C ARG A 61 9.24 23.64 -12.53
N PRO A 62 9.04 24.36 -11.40
CA PRO A 62 9.50 25.74 -11.30
C PRO A 62 11.02 25.80 -11.09
N ASN A 63 11.53 25.09 -10.10
CA ASN A 63 12.94 25.00 -9.72
C ASN A 63 13.18 23.75 -8.88
N PHE A 64 14.46 23.43 -8.64
CA PHE A 64 14.84 22.48 -7.60
C PHE A 64 14.89 23.15 -6.23
N GLY A 65 14.58 22.40 -5.17
CA GLY A 65 14.78 22.90 -3.83
C GLY A 65 16.26 23.07 -3.48
N THR A 66 16.53 23.98 -2.55
CA THR A 66 17.90 24.30 -2.06
C THR A 66 18.02 24.11 -0.55
N ALA A 67 16.91 24.07 0.17
CA ALA A 67 16.88 23.93 1.63
C ALA A 67 17.28 22.52 2.08
N GLY A 68 17.97 22.45 3.21
CA GLY A 68 18.40 21.20 3.82
C GLY A 68 19.91 20.93 3.70
N ARG A 69 20.36 19.88 4.39
CA ARG A 69 21.76 19.41 4.32
C ARG A 69 21.93 18.50 3.09
N PRO A 70 22.93 18.76 2.25
CA PRO A 70 23.23 17.87 1.11
C PRO A 70 23.52 16.44 1.56
N LEU A 71 23.08 15.48 0.73
CA LEU A 71 23.27 14.04 0.91
C LEU A 71 23.41 13.36 -0.44
N GLU A 72 24.34 12.43 -0.60
CA GLU A 72 24.40 11.54 -1.76
C GLU A 72 23.76 10.18 -1.42
N VAL A 73 22.91 9.68 -2.30
CA VAL A 73 22.23 8.39 -2.14
C VAL A 73 22.35 7.53 -3.40
N PHE A 74 22.26 6.24 -3.27
CA PHE A 74 21.98 5.35 -4.38
C PHE A 74 20.48 5.19 -4.57
N ALA A 75 20.02 5.31 -5.81
CA ALA A 75 18.69 4.88 -6.22
C ALA A 75 18.74 3.43 -6.73
N ASN A 76 17.68 2.65 -6.54
CA ASN A 76 17.58 1.28 -7.05
C ASN A 76 17.30 1.26 -8.57
N SER A 77 18.11 1.95 -9.31
CA SER A 77 17.97 2.14 -10.75
C SER A 77 19.33 1.96 -11.43
N PHE A 78 19.32 1.45 -12.66
CA PHE A 78 20.47 1.38 -13.54
C PHE A 78 20.25 2.34 -14.70
N GLU A 79 21.27 3.07 -15.10
CA GLU A 79 21.21 3.95 -16.27
C GLU A 79 21.20 3.11 -17.55
N THR A 80 20.42 3.52 -18.55
CA THR A 80 20.33 2.85 -19.83
C THR A 80 20.37 3.85 -20.98
N SER A 81 21.01 3.48 -22.09
CA SER A 81 20.86 4.18 -23.36
C SER A 81 19.44 4.06 -23.90
N LEU A 82 19.09 4.92 -24.84
CA LEU A 82 17.87 4.80 -25.62
C LEU A 82 18.20 4.23 -27.00
N PRO A 83 17.28 3.50 -27.65
CA PRO A 83 17.45 3.04 -29.03
C PRO A 83 17.54 4.24 -29.98
N ASP A 84 18.34 4.08 -31.06
CA ASP A 84 18.44 5.08 -32.14
C ASP A 84 17.47 4.76 -33.28
N SER A 85 16.98 3.51 -33.38
CA SER A 85 16.16 3.03 -34.50
C SER A 85 14.66 3.14 -34.17
N ILE A 86 13.88 3.42 -35.24
CA ILE A 86 12.41 3.40 -35.12
C ILE A 86 11.91 2.01 -34.70
N ILE A 87 10.98 1.99 -33.73
CA ILE A 87 10.32 0.77 -33.25
C ILE A 87 8.95 0.67 -33.92
N HIS A 88 8.69 -0.46 -34.59
CA HIS A 88 7.42 -0.72 -35.25
C HIS A 88 6.46 -1.42 -34.31
N HIS A 89 5.27 -0.86 -34.11
CA HIS A 89 4.22 -1.37 -33.22
C HIS A 89 3.17 -2.11 -34.01
N TYR A 90 2.86 -3.34 -33.62
CA TYR A 90 1.82 -4.20 -34.18
C TYR A 90 0.78 -4.57 -33.14
N ASP A 91 -0.50 -4.56 -33.53
CA ASP A 91 -1.58 -5.20 -32.77
C ASP A 91 -1.58 -6.71 -33.03
N VAL A 92 -1.85 -7.50 -32.01
CA VAL A 92 -1.83 -8.95 -32.05
C VAL A 92 -3.21 -9.50 -31.68
N VAL A 93 -3.81 -10.23 -32.62
CA VAL A 93 -5.04 -10.99 -32.39
C VAL A 93 -4.74 -12.48 -32.59
N ILE A 94 -5.10 -13.32 -31.62
CA ILE A 94 -4.89 -14.77 -31.66
C ILE A 94 -6.24 -15.48 -31.67
N HIS A 95 -6.51 -16.22 -32.75
CA HIS A 95 -7.70 -17.04 -32.89
C HIS A 95 -7.43 -18.50 -32.48
N PRO A 96 -8.45 -19.22 -31.94
CA PRO A 96 -9.80 -18.73 -31.67
C PRO A 96 -9.87 -17.77 -30.50
N ASP A 97 -10.59 -16.65 -30.68
CA ASP A 97 -10.69 -15.53 -29.73
C ASP A 97 -11.96 -15.59 -28.84
N GLU A 98 -12.80 -16.63 -29.00
CA GLU A 98 -13.99 -16.85 -28.18
C GLU A 98 -13.73 -16.84 -26.65
N LYS A 99 -12.49 -17.10 -26.24
CA LYS A 99 -12.05 -17.04 -24.85
C LYS A 99 -10.68 -16.40 -24.74
N THR A 100 -10.53 -15.38 -23.91
CA THR A 100 -9.24 -14.75 -23.62
C THR A 100 -8.21 -15.81 -23.18
N LEU A 101 -7.21 -16.04 -24.01
CA LEU A 101 -6.13 -16.96 -23.72
C LEU A 101 -5.23 -16.45 -22.60
N PRO A 102 -4.64 -17.36 -21.78
CA PRO A 102 -3.67 -16.96 -20.76
C PRO A 102 -2.43 -16.29 -21.38
N ALA A 103 -1.99 -15.16 -20.84
CA ALA A 103 -0.84 -14.41 -21.36
C ALA A 103 0.43 -15.27 -21.54
N LYS A 104 0.65 -16.29 -20.69
CA LYS A 104 1.79 -17.20 -20.84
C LYS A 104 1.67 -18.10 -22.08
N LEU A 105 0.46 -18.50 -22.44
CA LEU A 105 0.24 -19.26 -23.68
C LEU A 105 0.47 -18.34 -24.90
N ASN A 106 -0.07 -17.12 -24.86
CA ASN A 106 0.14 -16.14 -25.92
C ASN A 106 1.63 -15.88 -26.16
N MET A 107 2.40 -15.71 -25.08
CA MET A 107 3.88 -15.53 -25.17
C MET A 107 4.55 -16.71 -25.88
N ARG A 108 4.16 -17.96 -25.54
CA ARG A 108 4.71 -19.17 -26.17
C ARG A 108 4.30 -19.30 -27.65
N LEU A 109 3.07 -18.93 -27.99
CA LEU A 109 2.59 -18.93 -29.38
C LEU A 109 3.38 -17.95 -30.23
N ILE A 110 3.61 -16.73 -29.72
CA ILE A 110 4.42 -15.72 -30.43
C ILE A 110 5.90 -16.13 -30.51
N GLU A 111 6.44 -16.72 -29.45
CA GLU A 111 7.82 -17.26 -29.49
C GLU A 111 7.93 -18.38 -30.53
N PHE A 112 6.97 -19.31 -30.59
CA PHE A 112 6.95 -20.40 -31.58
C PHE A 112 6.79 -19.85 -33.00
N LEU A 113 5.91 -18.88 -33.22
CA LEU A 113 5.75 -18.20 -34.52
C LEU A 113 7.09 -17.64 -34.99
N GLN A 114 7.81 -16.92 -34.14
CA GLN A 114 9.08 -16.30 -34.49
C GLN A 114 10.19 -17.29 -34.79
N LYS A 115 10.29 -18.38 -33.98
CA LYS A 115 11.40 -19.34 -34.05
C LYS A 115 11.20 -20.47 -35.07
N ASN A 116 9.94 -20.87 -35.32
CA ASN A 116 9.62 -22.09 -36.07
C ASN A 116 8.81 -21.85 -37.34
N VAL A 117 7.97 -20.83 -37.38
CA VAL A 117 7.06 -20.60 -38.50
C VAL A 117 7.58 -19.54 -39.46
N ALA A 118 8.08 -18.41 -38.93
CA ALA A 118 8.47 -17.27 -39.74
C ALA A 118 9.81 -16.65 -39.31
N LEU A 119 10.83 -17.50 -39.03
CA LEU A 119 12.14 -17.07 -38.51
C LEU A 119 12.77 -15.92 -39.29
N GLY A 120 12.78 -15.98 -40.63
CA GLY A 120 13.36 -14.93 -41.49
C GLY A 120 12.66 -13.58 -41.35
N MET A 121 11.36 -13.56 -41.02
CA MET A 121 10.60 -12.34 -40.80
C MET A 121 10.91 -11.69 -39.47
N PHE A 122 11.27 -12.48 -38.42
CA PHE A 122 11.54 -12.04 -37.06
C PHE A 122 13.03 -12.06 -36.71
N THR A 123 13.90 -11.73 -37.65
CA THR A 123 15.33 -11.56 -37.40
C THR A 123 15.71 -10.10 -37.63
N PRO A 124 16.03 -9.33 -36.56
CA PRO A 124 16.05 -9.71 -35.14
C PRO A 124 14.68 -9.94 -34.54
N PRO A 125 14.59 -10.64 -33.35
CA PRO A 125 13.31 -11.03 -32.75
C PRO A 125 12.52 -9.83 -32.26
N ALA A 126 11.19 -9.91 -32.42
CA ALA A 126 10.25 -8.96 -31.87
C ALA A 126 9.93 -9.27 -30.38
N VAL A 127 9.43 -8.27 -29.65
CA VAL A 127 8.99 -8.40 -28.26
C VAL A 127 7.49 -8.26 -28.13
N TYR A 128 6.88 -8.97 -27.20
CA TYR A 128 5.44 -9.06 -27.05
C TYR A 128 5.00 -8.93 -25.57
N ASP A 129 3.91 -8.21 -25.32
CA ASP A 129 3.41 -7.96 -23.96
C ASP A 129 2.57 -9.11 -23.38
N GLY A 130 2.34 -10.17 -24.18
CA GLY A 130 1.51 -11.32 -23.81
C GLY A 130 0.01 -11.07 -24.01
N ARG A 131 -0.40 -9.92 -24.59
CA ARG A 131 -1.81 -9.57 -24.82
C ARG A 131 -2.09 -9.06 -26.22
N LYS A 132 -1.74 -7.81 -26.50
CA LYS A 132 -2.08 -7.13 -27.75
C LYS A 132 -0.90 -6.47 -28.47
N ASN A 133 0.15 -6.05 -27.76
CA ASN A 133 1.18 -5.23 -28.33
C ASN A 133 2.45 -6.02 -28.63
N LEU A 134 2.85 -6.05 -29.90
CA LEU A 134 4.12 -6.57 -30.37
C LEU A 134 4.95 -5.41 -30.94
N PHE A 135 6.24 -5.39 -30.60
CA PHE A 135 7.18 -4.38 -31.08
C PHE A 135 8.34 -5.04 -31.79
N ALA A 136 8.72 -4.50 -32.94
CA ALA A 136 9.86 -4.93 -33.73
C ALA A 136 10.77 -3.75 -34.07
N ILE A 137 12.10 -4.00 -34.15
CA ILE A 137 13.10 -2.96 -34.45
C ILE A 137 13.16 -2.63 -35.93
N ARG A 138 12.52 -3.42 -36.77
CA ARG A 138 12.35 -3.17 -38.22
C ARG A 138 10.92 -3.48 -38.62
N ALA A 139 10.48 -2.91 -39.73
CA ALA A 139 9.20 -3.25 -40.33
C ALA A 139 9.18 -4.74 -40.71
N LEU A 140 8.14 -5.46 -40.29
CA LEU A 140 7.96 -6.86 -40.67
C LEU A 140 7.60 -6.93 -42.15
N PRO A 141 8.35 -7.72 -42.97
CA PRO A 141 8.16 -7.78 -44.42
C PRO A 141 6.94 -8.69 -44.75
N PHE A 142 5.73 -8.15 -44.57
CA PHE A 142 4.54 -8.87 -44.95
C PHE A 142 4.43 -9.01 -46.48
N PRO A 143 3.88 -10.13 -46.99
CA PRO A 143 3.72 -10.38 -48.40
C PRO A 143 2.93 -9.25 -49.10
N GLY A 144 3.41 -8.80 -50.24
CA GLY A 144 2.77 -7.74 -51.03
C GLY A 144 2.80 -6.35 -50.38
N GLY A 145 3.59 -6.15 -49.31
CA GLY A 145 3.64 -4.88 -48.58
C GLY A 145 2.37 -4.57 -47.80
N ALA A 146 1.60 -5.59 -47.45
CA ALA A 146 0.38 -5.45 -46.68
C ALA A 146 0.63 -4.89 -45.27
N GLU A 147 -0.32 -4.17 -44.71
CA GLU A 147 -0.27 -3.68 -43.29
C GLU A 147 -0.66 -4.75 -42.26
N SER A 148 -1.25 -5.87 -42.70
CA SER A 148 -1.68 -6.96 -41.85
C SER A 148 -1.36 -8.31 -42.49
N HIS A 149 -1.05 -9.31 -41.64
CA HIS A 149 -0.80 -10.67 -42.13
C HIS A 149 -1.26 -11.70 -41.09
N ASP A 150 -1.83 -12.82 -41.60
CA ASP A 150 -2.31 -13.96 -40.79
C ASP A 150 -1.31 -15.12 -40.88
N PHE A 151 -0.87 -15.61 -39.72
CA PHE A 151 -0.03 -16.77 -39.57
C PHE A 151 -0.84 -17.93 -39.00
N THR A 152 -1.04 -18.98 -39.78
CA THR A 152 -1.73 -20.18 -39.30
C THR A 152 -0.73 -21.30 -39.09
N PHE A 153 -0.75 -21.92 -37.91
CA PHE A 153 0.15 -23.00 -37.55
C PHE A 153 -0.44 -23.90 -36.47
N THR A 154 0.02 -25.14 -36.40
CA THR A 154 -0.34 -26.11 -35.39
C THR A 154 0.65 -26.01 -34.22
N PHE A 155 0.16 -25.81 -33.01
CA PHE A 155 0.96 -25.73 -31.80
C PHE A 155 0.55 -26.79 -30.79
N GLY A 156 1.52 -27.60 -30.34
CA GLY A 156 1.41 -28.52 -29.21
C GLY A 156 2.32 -28.06 -28.07
N ASP A 157 1.81 -28.11 -26.86
CA ASP A 157 2.61 -27.81 -25.68
C ASP A 157 2.92 -29.09 -24.88
N ASP A 158 3.87 -28.97 -23.93
CA ASP A 158 4.29 -30.08 -23.05
C ASP A 158 3.23 -30.46 -22.00
N THR A 159 1.97 -29.99 -22.16
CA THR A 159 0.89 -30.27 -21.21
C THR A 159 0.17 -31.57 -21.51
N GLY A 160 0.57 -32.26 -22.61
CA GLY A 160 -0.01 -33.55 -23.05
C GLY A 160 -1.41 -33.41 -23.66
N HIS A 161 -1.81 -32.21 -24.04
CA HIS A 161 -2.99 -31.99 -24.87
C HIS A 161 -2.63 -32.18 -26.35
N PRO A 162 -3.57 -32.64 -27.19
CA PRO A 162 -3.32 -32.74 -28.62
C PRO A 162 -2.99 -31.35 -29.20
N PRO A 163 -2.10 -31.31 -30.22
CA PRO A 163 -1.79 -30.08 -30.93
C PRO A 163 -3.08 -29.39 -31.44
N LYS A 164 -3.08 -28.05 -31.45
CA LYS A 164 -4.22 -27.24 -31.92
C LYS A 164 -3.72 -26.22 -32.95
N ASP A 165 -4.61 -25.92 -33.87
CA ASP A 165 -4.37 -24.88 -34.85
C ASP A 165 -4.69 -23.50 -34.26
N PHE A 166 -3.79 -22.58 -34.48
CA PHE A 166 -3.90 -21.17 -34.09
C PHE A 166 -3.64 -20.32 -35.30
N THR A 167 -4.39 -19.22 -35.39
CA THR A 167 -4.11 -18.15 -36.38
C THR A 167 -3.75 -16.89 -35.62
N VAL A 168 -2.54 -16.37 -35.86
CA VAL A 168 -2.05 -15.12 -35.28
C VAL A 168 -2.13 -14.05 -36.34
N ARG A 169 -2.97 -13.05 -36.14
CA ARG A 169 -3.03 -11.84 -36.99
C ARG A 169 -2.15 -10.76 -36.38
N LEU A 170 -1.25 -10.22 -37.19
CA LEU A 170 -0.44 -9.04 -36.87
C LEU A 170 -0.85 -7.90 -37.77
N THR A 171 -1.21 -6.75 -37.20
CA THR A 171 -1.57 -5.53 -37.93
C THR A 171 -0.65 -4.39 -37.53
N LYS A 172 0.00 -3.73 -38.48
CA LYS A 172 0.84 -2.56 -38.18
C LYS A 172 -0.05 -1.41 -37.68
N VAL A 173 0.31 -0.83 -36.54
CA VAL A 173 -0.46 0.22 -35.84
C VAL A 173 0.24 1.55 -35.95
N ALA A 174 1.54 1.58 -35.64
CA ALA A 174 2.30 2.83 -35.57
C ALA A 174 3.82 2.59 -35.69
N GLU A 175 4.51 3.68 -35.94
CA GLU A 175 5.96 3.77 -35.79
C GLU A 175 6.27 4.63 -34.56
N VAL A 176 7.10 4.11 -33.67
CA VAL A 176 7.51 4.76 -32.43
C VAL A 176 8.93 5.27 -32.64
N ASN A 177 9.08 6.59 -32.72
CA ASN A 177 10.40 7.23 -32.80
C ASN A 177 10.98 7.43 -31.41
N PRO A 178 12.08 6.74 -30.99
CA PRO A 178 12.70 6.93 -29.69
C PRO A 178 13.24 8.35 -29.47
N GLU A 179 13.51 9.13 -30.49
CA GLU A 179 13.91 10.53 -30.38
C GLU A 179 12.88 11.37 -29.62
N THR A 180 11.58 11.01 -29.71
CA THR A 180 10.53 11.69 -28.91
C THR A 180 10.78 11.54 -27.41
N LEU A 181 11.22 10.36 -26.98
CA LEU A 181 11.61 10.11 -25.59
C LEU A 181 12.92 10.83 -25.23
N GLN A 182 13.89 10.87 -26.13
CA GLN A 182 15.12 11.65 -25.94
C GLN A 182 14.81 13.14 -25.74
N ARG A 183 13.94 13.70 -26.60
CA ARG A 183 13.49 15.10 -26.48
C ARG A 183 12.70 15.35 -25.20
N PHE A 184 11.91 14.35 -24.73
CA PHE A 184 11.17 14.45 -23.47
C PHE A 184 12.10 14.54 -22.26
N ILE A 185 13.11 13.67 -22.15
CA ILE A 185 14.03 13.68 -21.00
C ILE A 185 14.85 14.96 -20.88
N VAL A 186 15.07 15.68 -21.99
CA VAL A 186 15.73 17.00 -22.01
C VAL A 186 14.76 18.19 -21.98
N GLY A 187 13.46 17.95 -21.69
CA GLY A 187 12.46 19.00 -21.52
C GLY A 187 12.02 19.71 -22.80
N LYS A 188 12.16 19.08 -23.98
CA LYS A 188 11.78 19.63 -25.30
C LYS A 188 10.55 18.97 -25.94
N GLN A 189 9.95 17.99 -25.27
CA GLN A 189 8.77 17.24 -25.69
C GLN A 189 7.77 17.14 -24.55
N SER A 190 6.46 17.22 -24.86
CA SER A 190 5.38 16.96 -23.91
C SER A 190 5.29 15.48 -23.57
N HIS A 191 4.76 15.15 -22.40
CA HIS A 191 4.45 13.77 -21.99
C HIS A 191 3.16 13.30 -22.70
N ASP A 192 3.23 13.09 -23.99
CA ASP A 192 2.15 12.70 -24.88
C ASP A 192 2.07 11.19 -25.13
N ASN A 193 1.13 10.77 -25.97
CA ASN A 193 0.95 9.36 -26.31
C ASN A 193 2.17 8.75 -27.01
N HIS A 194 2.96 9.53 -27.75
CA HIS A 194 4.18 9.05 -28.41
C HIS A 194 5.23 8.67 -27.38
N VAL A 195 5.46 9.54 -26.39
CA VAL A 195 6.36 9.28 -25.26
C VAL A 195 5.88 8.08 -24.44
N LEU A 196 4.58 8.00 -24.11
CA LEU A 196 3.99 6.87 -23.38
C LEU A 196 4.14 5.55 -24.12
N THR A 197 3.96 5.55 -25.46
CA THR A 197 4.12 4.36 -26.29
C THR A 197 5.59 3.92 -26.33
N ALA A 198 6.52 4.87 -26.44
CA ALA A 198 7.96 4.58 -26.39
C ALA A 198 8.35 3.94 -25.05
N ILE A 199 7.92 4.51 -23.90
CA ILE A 199 8.16 3.94 -22.57
C ILE A 199 7.54 2.54 -22.48
N THR A 200 6.35 2.32 -23.04
CA THR A 200 5.66 1.03 -23.03
C THR A 200 6.46 -0.01 -23.83
N ALA A 201 6.89 0.33 -25.04
CA ALA A 201 7.72 -0.54 -25.88
C ALA A 201 9.00 -0.98 -25.13
N LEU A 202 9.73 -0.03 -24.56
CA LEU A 202 10.95 -0.33 -23.79
C LEU A 202 10.67 -1.19 -22.54
N ASN A 203 9.53 -1.00 -21.88
CA ASN A 203 9.11 -1.88 -20.78
C ASN A 203 8.86 -3.31 -21.26
N VAL A 204 8.31 -3.52 -22.45
CA VAL A 204 8.12 -4.86 -23.04
C VAL A 204 9.48 -5.48 -23.37
N VAL A 205 10.42 -4.69 -23.97
CA VAL A 205 11.78 -5.15 -24.29
C VAL A 205 12.49 -5.71 -23.06
N VAL A 206 12.59 -4.95 -21.98
CA VAL A 206 13.33 -5.38 -20.78
C VAL A 206 12.65 -6.56 -20.08
N ARG A 207 11.36 -6.79 -20.29
CA ARG A 207 10.60 -7.85 -19.65
C ARG A 207 10.52 -9.16 -20.44
N MET A 208 10.78 -9.12 -21.76
CA MET A 208 10.53 -10.26 -22.65
C MET A 208 11.27 -11.52 -22.19
N GLN A 209 12.59 -11.50 -22.07
CA GLN A 209 13.39 -12.66 -21.65
C GLN A 209 12.99 -13.23 -20.30
N PRO A 210 12.90 -12.42 -19.20
CA PRO A 210 12.47 -12.94 -17.91
C PRO A 210 11.04 -13.51 -17.89
N SER A 211 10.13 -12.97 -18.71
CA SER A 211 8.73 -13.45 -18.79
C SER A 211 8.63 -14.82 -19.46
N LEU A 212 9.51 -15.14 -20.39
CA LEU A 212 9.61 -16.46 -21.01
C LEU A 212 10.22 -17.49 -20.03
N THR A 213 11.24 -17.07 -19.28
CA THR A 213 12.05 -17.97 -18.44
C THR A 213 11.41 -18.30 -17.10
N TYR A 214 10.79 -17.32 -16.44
CA TYR A 214 10.37 -17.45 -15.04
C TYR A 214 8.85 -17.41 -14.84
N PRO A 215 8.31 -18.00 -13.76
CA PRO A 215 6.96 -17.71 -13.30
C PRO A 215 6.80 -16.22 -13.06
N CYS A 216 5.76 -15.61 -13.64
CA CYS A 216 5.55 -14.18 -13.56
C CYS A 216 4.08 -13.82 -13.30
N ASN A 217 3.87 -12.64 -12.74
CA ASN A 217 2.61 -11.92 -12.77
C ASN A 217 2.76 -10.68 -13.65
N THR A 218 1.76 -9.81 -13.69
CA THR A 218 1.80 -8.58 -14.51
C THR A 218 2.94 -7.62 -14.16
N ARG A 219 3.55 -7.73 -12.98
CA ARG A 219 4.54 -6.78 -12.47
C ARG A 219 5.91 -7.38 -12.24
N SER A 220 6.00 -8.63 -11.80
CA SER A 220 7.22 -9.25 -11.30
C SER A 220 7.38 -10.68 -11.81
N PHE A 221 8.61 -11.16 -11.89
CA PHE A 221 8.96 -12.56 -12.08
C PHE A 221 9.67 -13.10 -10.85
N PHE A 222 9.55 -14.42 -10.65
CA PHE A 222 9.97 -15.09 -9.44
C PHE A 222 10.93 -16.22 -9.77
N THR A 223 11.99 -16.36 -8.98
CA THR A 223 13.06 -17.31 -9.24
C THR A 223 13.21 -18.32 -8.09
N PRO A 224 13.67 -19.55 -8.37
CA PRO A 224 13.91 -20.53 -7.32
C PRO A 224 15.23 -20.31 -6.55
N ARG A 225 15.94 -19.20 -6.76
CA ARG A 225 17.23 -18.94 -6.11
C ARG A 225 17.11 -18.71 -4.61
N GLU A 226 16.05 -18.07 -4.16
CA GLU A 226 15.76 -17.83 -2.75
C GLU A 226 14.32 -18.25 -2.46
N VAL A 227 14.19 -19.37 -1.74
CA VAL A 227 12.89 -19.99 -1.41
C VAL A 227 12.79 -20.19 0.09
N SER A 228 11.62 -19.92 0.66
CA SER A 228 11.29 -20.17 2.06
C SER A 228 9.95 -20.88 2.19
N ALA A 229 9.95 -22.09 2.73
CA ALA A 229 8.73 -22.82 3.06
C ALA A 229 8.13 -22.25 4.37
N ILE A 230 6.89 -21.76 4.31
CA ILE A 230 6.22 -21.16 5.47
C ILE A 230 5.17 -22.07 6.09
N GLY A 231 5.01 -23.28 5.54
CA GLY A 231 3.98 -24.26 5.90
C GLY A 231 2.60 -23.91 5.33
N GLY A 232 1.65 -24.80 5.47
CA GLY A 232 0.34 -24.65 4.87
C GLY A 232 0.32 -24.83 3.35
N GLY A 233 1.29 -25.57 2.80
CA GLY A 233 1.45 -25.81 1.38
C GLY A 233 2.00 -24.61 0.60
N ILE A 234 2.65 -23.65 1.29
CA ILE A 234 3.08 -22.39 0.71
C ILE A 234 4.60 -22.24 0.77
N GLU A 235 5.17 -21.87 -0.35
CA GLU A 235 6.55 -21.41 -0.49
C GLU A 235 6.58 -19.95 -0.89
N LEU A 236 7.48 -19.18 -0.31
CA LEU A 236 7.78 -17.81 -0.73
C LEU A 236 9.00 -17.82 -1.64
N TRP A 237 8.85 -17.25 -2.83
CA TRP A 237 9.93 -17.11 -3.78
C TRP A 237 10.35 -15.66 -3.92
N ARG A 238 11.67 -15.43 -3.98
CA ARG A 238 12.21 -14.12 -4.31
C ARG A 238 11.98 -13.83 -5.79
N GLY A 239 11.54 -12.61 -6.06
CA GLY A 239 11.34 -12.16 -7.42
C GLY A 239 11.86 -10.74 -7.62
N TYR A 240 11.73 -10.26 -8.85
CA TYR A 240 12.18 -8.94 -9.27
C TYR A 240 11.08 -8.23 -10.03
N PHE A 241 10.91 -6.96 -9.71
CA PHE A 241 10.18 -5.98 -10.49
C PHE A 241 11.20 -5.19 -11.33
N GLN A 242 10.84 -4.83 -12.56
CA GLN A 242 11.61 -3.87 -13.34
C GLN A 242 10.70 -2.99 -14.18
N SER A 243 11.12 -1.75 -14.41
CA SER A 243 10.46 -0.81 -15.33
C SER A 243 11.43 0.24 -15.84
N VAL A 244 11.27 0.60 -17.11
CA VAL A 244 11.95 1.74 -17.74
C VAL A 244 11.30 3.01 -17.21
N ARG A 245 12.13 3.98 -16.81
CA ARG A 245 11.70 5.26 -16.23
C ARG A 245 12.54 6.40 -16.79
N PRO A 246 11.93 7.33 -17.51
CA PRO A 246 12.60 8.57 -17.86
C PRO A 246 12.85 9.40 -16.61
N GLY A 247 14.01 9.97 -16.48
CA GLY A 247 14.37 10.97 -15.50
C GLY A 247 14.91 12.20 -16.20
N ILE A 248 15.48 13.13 -15.45
CA ILE A 248 16.01 14.37 -15.99
C ILE A 248 17.33 14.08 -16.73
N GLU A 249 17.37 14.37 -18.02
CA GLU A 249 18.50 14.17 -18.94
C GLU A 249 18.96 12.71 -19.12
N ARG A 250 18.34 11.74 -18.42
CA ARG A 250 18.75 10.33 -18.43
C ARG A 250 17.56 9.39 -18.40
N CYS A 251 17.76 8.19 -18.93
CA CYS A 251 16.78 7.11 -18.84
C CYS A 251 17.29 6.00 -17.91
N PHE A 252 16.38 5.39 -17.16
CA PHE A 252 16.71 4.41 -16.14
C PHE A 252 15.88 3.16 -16.25
N ILE A 253 16.43 2.03 -15.79
CA ILE A 253 15.68 0.83 -15.44
C ILE A 253 15.62 0.75 -13.92
N ASN A 254 14.45 0.99 -13.35
CA ASN A 254 14.19 0.81 -11.93
C ASN A 254 13.99 -0.67 -11.62
N VAL A 255 14.77 -1.21 -10.69
CA VAL A 255 14.72 -2.62 -10.28
C VAL A 255 14.45 -2.71 -8.78
N ASP A 256 13.46 -3.51 -8.37
CA ASP A 256 13.18 -3.76 -6.97
C ASP A 256 12.90 -5.25 -6.72
N ILE A 257 13.20 -5.73 -5.52
CA ILE A 257 12.85 -7.09 -5.13
C ILE A 257 11.36 -7.20 -4.82
N SER A 258 10.80 -8.35 -5.11
CA SER A 258 9.42 -8.71 -4.80
C SER A 258 9.34 -10.10 -4.16
N THR A 259 8.18 -10.45 -3.62
CA THR A 259 7.92 -11.75 -3.00
C THR A 259 6.68 -12.34 -3.62
N GLY A 260 6.76 -13.57 -4.12
CA GLY A 260 5.65 -14.34 -4.62
C GLY A 260 5.33 -15.51 -3.70
N ALA A 261 4.03 -15.74 -3.45
CA ALA A 261 3.58 -16.96 -2.80
C ALA A 261 3.33 -18.02 -3.88
N MET A 262 3.93 -19.19 -3.71
CA MET A 262 3.81 -20.34 -4.59
C MET A 262 3.16 -21.49 -3.86
N PHE A 263 2.46 -22.35 -4.56
CA PHE A 263 2.16 -23.67 -4.03
C PHE A 263 3.45 -24.50 -3.96
N ARG A 264 3.62 -25.19 -2.84
CA ARG A 264 4.76 -26.10 -2.66
C ARG A 264 4.75 -27.17 -3.75
N GLY A 265 5.87 -27.31 -4.46
CA GLY A 265 6.07 -28.36 -5.44
C GLY A 265 6.29 -29.72 -4.77
N GLY A 266 6.02 -30.82 -5.48
CA GLY A 266 6.16 -32.17 -4.98
C GLY A 266 4.92 -33.03 -5.18
N THR A 267 4.70 -34.07 -4.37
CA THR A 267 3.50 -34.88 -4.44
C THR A 267 2.28 -34.13 -3.92
N LEU A 268 1.10 -34.40 -4.47
CA LEU A 268 -0.13 -33.79 -3.97
C LEU A 268 -0.46 -34.23 -2.54
N ILE A 269 0.01 -35.43 -2.15
CA ILE A 269 -0.11 -35.93 -0.76
C ILE A 269 0.65 -35.01 0.20
N GLU A 270 1.92 -34.71 -0.10
CA GLU A 270 2.73 -33.80 0.73
C GLU A 270 2.13 -32.41 0.83
N LEU A 271 1.65 -31.87 -0.30
CA LEU A 271 0.97 -30.58 -0.29
C LEU A 271 -0.29 -30.61 0.60
N ALA A 272 -1.10 -31.66 0.49
CA ALA A 272 -2.33 -31.81 1.28
C ALA A 272 -2.05 -31.93 2.78
N LEU A 273 -1.07 -32.72 3.17
CA LEU A 273 -0.66 -32.87 4.57
C LEU A 273 -0.12 -31.54 5.14
N ASP A 274 0.70 -30.83 4.39
CA ASP A 274 1.22 -29.53 4.81
C ASP A 274 0.10 -28.47 4.95
N VAL A 275 -0.88 -28.45 4.03
CA VAL A 275 -2.09 -27.60 4.14
C VAL A 275 -2.88 -27.89 5.42
N LEU A 276 -2.99 -29.16 5.79
CA LEU A 276 -3.70 -29.60 7.00
C LEU A 276 -2.86 -29.51 8.27
N GLY A 277 -1.57 -29.12 8.15
CA GLY A 277 -0.64 -29.02 9.28
C GLY A 277 -0.27 -30.38 9.88
N ARG A 278 -0.25 -31.42 9.02
CA ARG A 278 0.13 -32.80 9.38
C ARG A 278 1.57 -33.10 9.00
N ARG A 279 2.15 -34.11 9.63
CA ARG A 279 3.51 -34.58 9.32
C ARG A 279 3.51 -35.34 7.98
N PRO A 280 4.62 -35.37 7.25
CA PRO A 280 4.71 -36.12 5.98
C PRO A 280 4.35 -37.60 6.08
N ASN A 281 4.57 -38.24 7.25
CA ASN A 281 4.28 -39.65 7.49
C ASN A 281 2.79 -39.91 7.83
N ASP A 282 1.98 -38.89 8.05
CA ASP A 282 0.56 -39.03 8.42
C ASP A 282 -0.35 -39.28 7.19
N VAL A 283 0.16 -40.00 6.16
CA VAL A 283 -0.54 -40.20 4.88
C VAL A 283 -1.96 -40.76 5.08
N MET A 284 -2.10 -41.70 6.02
CA MET A 284 -3.38 -42.35 6.32
C MET A 284 -4.44 -41.41 6.90
N PHE A 285 -4.06 -40.20 7.32
CA PHE A 285 -5.02 -39.16 7.71
C PHE A 285 -5.93 -38.74 6.54
N LEU A 286 -5.46 -38.84 5.30
CA LEU A 286 -6.22 -38.55 4.10
C LEU A 286 -7.11 -39.72 3.64
N SER A 287 -7.12 -40.83 4.39
CA SER A 287 -7.89 -42.01 4.04
C SER A 287 -9.39 -41.81 4.35
N SER A 288 -10.22 -42.14 3.37
CA SER A 288 -11.68 -42.15 3.52
C SER A 288 -12.17 -43.23 4.50
N LYS A 289 -11.44 -44.35 4.66
CA LYS A 289 -11.75 -45.41 5.62
C LYS A 289 -11.46 -44.99 7.07
N ASN A 290 -10.43 -44.20 7.30
CA ASN A 290 -10.08 -43.69 8.61
C ASN A 290 -10.93 -42.46 9.01
N GLY A 291 -11.85 -42.03 8.14
CA GLY A 291 -12.82 -41.01 8.46
C GLY A 291 -12.22 -39.59 8.51
N ILE A 292 -11.47 -39.15 7.44
CA ILE A 292 -11.06 -37.73 7.38
C ILE A 292 -12.27 -36.81 7.64
N PRO A 293 -12.20 -35.87 8.61
CA PRO A 293 -13.33 -35.00 8.92
C PRO A 293 -13.75 -34.17 7.70
N VAL A 294 -15.05 -34.09 7.43
CA VAL A 294 -15.61 -33.31 6.31
C VAL A 294 -15.12 -31.87 6.33
N ARG A 295 -14.99 -31.28 7.51
CA ARG A 295 -14.43 -29.94 7.69
C ARG A 295 -13.02 -29.80 7.13
N GLU A 296 -12.16 -30.82 7.32
CA GLU A 296 -10.79 -30.82 6.82
C GLU A 296 -10.75 -31.05 5.30
N VAL A 297 -11.64 -31.88 4.75
CA VAL A 297 -11.79 -32.01 3.29
C VAL A 297 -12.20 -30.67 2.66
N LEU A 298 -13.16 -29.97 3.24
CA LEU A 298 -13.60 -28.65 2.76
C LEU A 298 -12.50 -27.61 2.88
N ARG A 299 -11.74 -27.63 3.98
CA ARG A 299 -10.57 -26.74 4.17
C ARG A 299 -9.51 -27.00 3.11
N LEU A 300 -9.17 -28.26 2.89
CA LEU A 300 -8.22 -28.68 1.88
C LEU A 300 -8.71 -28.28 0.47
N GLN A 301 -9.96 -28.57 0.14
CA GLN A 301 -10.55 -28.21 -1.16
C GLN A 301 -10.48 -26.70 -1.43
N ARG A 302 -10.80 -25.85 -0.44
CA ARG A 302 -10.68 -24.40 -0.61
C ARG A 302 -9.26 -23.96 -0.95
N GLN A 303 -8.24 -24.65 -0.42
CA GLN A 303 -6.84 -24.31 -0.67
C GLN A 303 -6.35 -24.85 -2.02
N ILE A 304 -6.64 -26.12 -2.36
CA ILE A 304 -6.07 -26.74 -3.54
C ILE A 304 -6.93 -26.66 -4.82
N ALA A 305 -8.20 -26.27 -4.74
CA ALA A 305 -9.00 -26.05 -5.95
C ALA A 305 -8.33 -24.98 -6.83
N GLY A 306 -8.17 -25.27 -8.12
CA GLY A 306 -7.45 -24.43 -9.08
C GLY A 306 -5.95 -24.74 -9.18
N VAL A 307 -5.40 -25.63 -8.34
CA VAL A 307 -4.01 -26.08 -8.45
C VAL A 307 -3.87 -26.96 -9.70
N ARG A 308 -2.84 -26.72 -10.48
CA ARG A 308 -2.43 -27.57 -11.60
C ARG A 308 -1.61 -28.73 -11.07
N VAL A 309 -1.93 -29.93 -11.51
CA VAL A 309 -1.20 -31.15 -11.20
C VAL A 309 -0.79 -31.83 -12.50
N ILE A 310 0.39 -32.43 -12.50
CA ILE A 310 0.85 -33.32 -13.55
C ILE A 310 0.45 -34.72 -13.10
N THR A 311 -0.26 -35.45 -13.98
CA THR A 311 -0.64 -36.83 -13.75
C THR A 311 0.29 -37.70 -14.57
N ASP A 312 1.04 -38.58 -13.88
CA ASP A 312 1.98 -39.51 -14.48
C ASP A 312 1.32 -40.90 -14.50
N VAL A 313 0.84 -41.26 -15.67
CA VAL A 313 0.19 -42.59 -15.89
C VAL A 313 1.09 -43.36 -16.84
N PRO A 314 1.67 -44.50 -16.45
CA PRO A 314 2.51 -45.32 -17.32
C PRO A 314 1.84 -45.66 -18.65
N GLY A 315 2.58 -45.54 -19.74
CA GLY A 315 2.07 -45.74 -21.10
C GLY A 315 1.32 -44.58 -21.71
N ALA A 316 1.17 -43.42 -20.99
CA ALA A 316 0.59 -42.19 -21.53
C ALA A 316 1.51 -41.00 -21.23
N PRO A 317 1.62 -40.01 -22.12
CA PRO A 317 2.39 -38.80 -21.84
C PRO A 317 1.86 -38.08 -20.60
N PRO A 318 2.75 -37.50 -19.76
CA PRO A 318 2.34 -36.73 -18.59
C PRO A 318 1.35 -35.62 -18.95
N LYS A 319 0.19 -35.57 -18.28
CA LYS A 319 -0.84 -34.56 -18.57
C LYS A 319 -1.02 -33.58 -17.44
N THR A 320 -0.96 -32.29 -17.77
CA THR A 320 -1.27 -31.23 -16.83
C THR A 320 -2.78 -31.05 -16.69
N ARG A 321 -3.31 -31.16 -15.47
CA ARG A 321 -4.73 -31.04 -15.15
C ARG A 321 -4.96 -30.06 -14.00
N THR A 322 -6.14 -29.46 -13.95
CA THR A 322 -6.51 -28.53 -12.86
C THR A 322 -7.47 -29.21 -11.90
N VAL A 323 -7.14 -29.21 -10.62
CA VAL A 323 -8.00 -29.71 -9.54
C VAL A 323 -9.24 -28.85 -9.42
N LYS A 324 -10.43 -29.47 -9.56
CA LYS A 324 -11.73 -28.79 -9.37
C LYS A 324 -12.33 -29.07 -7.99
N LYS A 325 -12.42 -30.35 -7.63
CA LYS A 325 -13.01 -30.79 -6.36
C LYS A 325 -12.22 -31.94 -5.76
N LEU A 326 -12.46 -32.19 -4.50
CA LEU A 326 -12.02 -33.41 -3.81
C LEU A 326 -13.19 -34.36 -3.64
N THR A 327 -12.91 -35.65 -3.67
CA THR A 327 -13.87 -36.68 -3.35
C THR A 327 -13.90 -36.94 -1.84
N THR A 328 -15.01 -37.46 -1.34
CA THR A 328 -15.13 -37.93 0.06
C THR A 328 -14.80 -39.41 0.22
N ARG A 329 -14.65 -40.11 -0.90
CA ARG A 329 -14.33 -41.57 -0.95
C ARG A 329 -13.02 -41.78 -1.65
N GLY A 330 -12.33 -42.88 -1.32
CA GLY A 330 -11.09 -43.29 -1.93
C GLY A 330 -11.30 -44.03 -3.28
N ALA A 331 -10.19 -44.23 -4.02
CA ALA A 331 -10.20 -44.93 -5.31
C ALA A 331 -10.76 -46.35 -5.26
N SER A 332 -10.64 -47.04 -4.13
CA SER A 332 -11.23 -48.37 -3.91
C SER A 332 -12.74 -48.37 -3.81
N GLN A 333 -13.37 -47.25 -3.43
CA GLN A 333 -14.79 -47.09 -3.15
C GLN A 333 -15.53 -46.32 -4.25
N LEU A 334 -14.85 -45.63 -5.11
CA LEU A 334 -15.43 -44.84 -6.19
C LEU A 334 -15.65 -45.72 -7.41
N MET A 335 -16.91 -45.99 -7.76
CA MET A 335 -17.30 -46.86 -8.84
C MET A 335 -17.71 -46.04 -10.06
N PHE A 336 -17.45 -46.56 -11.27
CA PHE A 336 -17.94 -46.03 -12.54
C PHE A 336 -18.14 -47.16 -13.57
N MET A 337 -18.92 -46.89 -14.62
CA MET A 337 -19.17 -47.84 -15.69
C MET A 337 -18.04 -47.80 -16.73
N LYS A 338 -17.45 -48.94 -17.06
CA LYS A 338 -16.53 -49.17 -18.18
C LYS A 338 -16.96 -50.40 -18.94
N ASN A 339 -17.27 -50.26 -20.22
CA ASN A 339 -17.72 -51.37 -21.06
C ASN A 339 -18.82 -52.23 -20.39
N ASP A 340 -19.87 -51.58 -19.89
CA ASP A 340 -21.00 -52.16 -19.19
C ASP A 340 -20.68 -52.92 -17.88
N GLN A 341 -19.46 -52.81 -17.40
CA GLN A 341 -19.05 -53.34 -16.11
C GLN A 341 -18.81 -52.26 -15.10
N GLN A 342 -19.33 -52.42 -13.87
CA GLN A 342 -19.06 -51.53 -12.76
C GLN A 342 -17.72 -51.85 -12.12
N ILE A 343 -16.74 -50.99 -12.28
CA ILE A 343 -15.40 -51.15 -11.71
C ILE A 343 -15.04 -49.97 -10.82
N SER A 344 -14.17 -50.20 -9.83
CA SER A 344 -13.63 -49.10 -9.00
C SER A 344 -12.53 -48.35 -9.74
N VAL A 345 -12.28 -47.10 -9.30
CA VAL A 345 -11.16 -46.29 -9.80
C VAL A 345 -9.83 -47.04 -9.57
N ALA A 346 -9.70 -47.75 -8.44
CA ALA A 346 -8.47 -48.55 -8.14
C ALA A 346 -8.33 -49.72 -9.14
N GLN A 347 -9.41 -50.47 -9.42
CA GLN A 347 -9.39 -51.57 -10.41
C GLN A 347 -9.09 -51.05 -11.82
N TYR A 348 -9.58 -49.85 -12.17
CA TYR A 348 -9.24 -49.22 -13.44
C TYR A 348 -7.76 -48.96 -13.58
N PHE A 349 -7.12 -48.33 -12.58
CA PHE A 349 -5.66 -48.11 -12.62
C PHE A 349 -4.88 -49.43 -12.59
N GLN A 350 -5.36 -50.42 -11.86
CA GLN A 350 -4.75 -51.78 -11.88
C GLN A 350 -4.82 -52.39 -13.27
N SER A 351 -5.93 -52.23 -14.03
CA SER A 351 -6.03 -52.71 -15.41
C SER A 351 -5.08 -52.00 -16.39
N LEU A 352 -4.54 -50.83 -15.99
CA LEU A 352 -3.47 -50.10 -16.71
C LEU A 352 -2.07 -50.46 -16.21
N GLY A 353 -1.93 -51.51 -15.37
CA GLY A 353 -0.63 -51.95 -14.81
C GLY A 353 -0.17 -51.12 -13.60
N ILE A 354 -1.02 -50.25 -13.04
CA ILE A 354 -0.66 -49.39 -11.91
C ILE A 354 -1.28 -49.95 -10.64
N LYS A 355 -0.45 -50.45 -9.74
CA LYS A 355 -0.87 -50.85 -8.39
C LYS A 355 -0.79 -49.64 -7.46
N LEU A 356 -1.93 -49.14 -7.01
CA LEU A 356 -1.97 -48.05 -6.06
C LEU A 356 -1.46 -48.48 -4.69
N MET A 357 -0.59 -47.68 -4.09
CA MET A 357 -0.06 -47.87 -2.74
C MET A 357 -1.09 -47.45 -1.67
N TYR A 358 -1.90 -46.42 -2.00
CA TYR A 358 -2.85 -45.84 -1.09
C TYR A 358 -4.28 -45.74 -1.72
N PRO A 359 -4.95 -46.88 -2.05
CA PRO A 359 -6.22 -46.90 -2.79
C PRO A 359 -7.40 -46.26 -2.01
N ASP A 360 -7.25 -46.10 -0.69
CA ASP A 360 -8.30 -45.60 0.18
C ASP A 360 -8.18 -44.09 0.47
N LEU A 361 -7.14 -43.42 -0.04
CA LEU A 361 -7.06 -41.94 0.05
C LEU A 361 -8.13 -41.29 -0.81
N ILE A 362 -8.61 -40.13 -0.35
CA ILE A 362 -9.49 -39.27 -1.17
C ILE A 362 -8.82 -38.98 -2.51
N CYS A 363 -9.63 -38.75 -3.55
CA CYS A 363 -9.18 -38.50 -4.90
C CYS A 363 -9.45 -37.04 -5.33
N VAL A 364 -8.80 -36.59 -6.39
CA VAL A 364 -9.09 -35.32 -7.05
C VAL A 364 -9.99 -35.52 -8.25
N GLN A 365 -10.97 -34.65 -8.39
CA GLN A 365 -11.73 -34.48 -9.62
C GLN A 365 -11.09 -33.36 -10.42
N VAL A 366 -10.73 -33.61 -11.68
CA VAL A 366 -10.08 -32.66 -12.57
C VAL A 366 -10.97 -32.24 -13.73
N GLY A 367 -10.62 -31.20 -14.40
CA GLY A 367 -11.19 -30.54 -15.60
C GLY A 367 -12.53 -31.07 -16.15
N ASN A 368 -12.48 -32.21 -16.83
CA ASN A 368 -13.61 -32.85 -17.48
C ASN A 368 -14.41 -33.84 -16.59
N GLY A 369 -14.21 -33.77 -15.27
CA GLY A 369 -14.89 -34.68 -14.35
C GLY A 369 -14.13 -35.96 -14.01
N ALA A 370 -12.96 -36.21 -14.65
CA ALA A 370 -12.16 -37.40 -14.38
C ALA A 370 -11.65 -37.41 -12.92
N ILE A 371 -11.66 -38.57 -12.31
CA ILE A 371 -11.23 -38.80 -10.93
C ILE A 371 -9.85 -39.46 -10.97
N ILE A 372 -8.89 -38.87 -10.26
CA ILE A 372 -7.50 -39.30 -10.22
C ILE A 372 -7.07 -39.50 -8.76
N PRO A 373 -6.44 -40.64 -8.42
CA PRO A 373 -5.87 -40.87 -7.09
C PRO A 373 -4.82 -39.83 -6.72
N PHE A 374 -4.78 -39.40 -5.44
CA PHE A 374 -3.84 -38.41 -4.94
C PHE A 374 -2.38 -38.75 -5.21
N GLU A 375 -2.00 -40.03 -5.07
CA GLU A 375 -0.63 -40.49 -5.24
C GLU A 375 -0.09 -40.36 -6.68
N LEU A 376 -0.98 -40.31 -7.67
CA LEU A 376 -0.63 -40.12 -9.08
C LEU A 376 -0.53 -38.64 -9.49
N CYS A 377 -0.71 -37.74 -8.56
CA CYS A 377 -0.69 -36.31 -8.82
C CYS A 377 0.55 -35.64 -8.26
N ARG A 378 1.29 -34.91 -9.12
CA ARG A 378 2.43 -34.08 -8.74
C ARG A 378 2.14 -32.62 -9.01
N VAL A 379 2.48 -31.74 -8.06
CA VAL A 379 2.37 -30.29 -8.19
C VAL A 379 3.68 -29.74 -8.76
N PRO A 380 3.66 -29.11 -9.95
CA PRO A 380 4.89 -28.52 -10.50
C PRO A 380 5.33 -27.32 -9.65
N PRO A 381 6.67 -27.16 -9.44
CA PRO A 381 7.20 -26.02 -8.70
C PRO A 381 6.93 -24.69 -9.43
N GLY A 382 6.98 -23.58 -8.69
CA GLY A 382 6.80 -22.22 -9.25
C GLY A 382 5.37 -21.90 -9.69
N GLN A 383 4.38 -22.61 -9.17
CA GLN A 383 2.98 -22.30 -9.43
C GLN A 383 2.46 -21.22 -8.50
N LEU A 384 2.21 -20.02 -9.07
CA LEU A 384 1.73 -18.85 -8.32
C LEU A 384 0.42 -19.12 -7.59
N MET A 385 0.40 -18.83 -6.31
CA MET A 385 -0.80 -18.84 -5.48
C MET A 385 -1.52 -17.50 -5.64
N ARG A 386 -2.70 -17.53 -6.29
CA ARG A 386 -3.54 -16.34 -6.49
C ARG A 386 -4.53 -16.09 -5.34
N LYS A 387 -4.57 -17.00 -4.37
CA LYS A 387 -5.41 -16.91 -3.18
C LYS A 387 -4.72 -16.09 -2.09
N GLN A 388 -5.53 -15.54 -1.19
CA GLN A 388 -5.00 -14.83 -0.03
C GLN A 388 -4.22 -15.80 0.87
N VAL A 389 -3.02 -15.37 1.28
CA VAL A 389 -2.23 -16.13 2.27
C VAL A 389 -2.97 -16.14 3.61
N PRO A 390 -3.07 -17.29 4.29
CA PRO A 390 -3.72 -17.39 5.59
C PRO A 390 -3.13 -16.43 6.62
N ALA A 391 -3.98 -15.87 7.48
CA ALA A 391 -3.59 -14.83 8.43
C ALA A 391 -2.49 -15.28 9.41
N ASP A 392 -2.48 -16.57 9.79
CA ASP A 392 -1.47 -17.19 10.66
C ASP A 392 -0.08 -17.31 10.02
N LYS A 393 0.03 -17.10 8.70
CA LYS A 393 1.30 -17.12 7.95
C LYS A 393 1.83 -15.72 7.62
N THR A 394 1.05 -14.68 7.90
CA THR A 394 1.38 -13.29 7.53
C THR A 394 2.71 -12.83 8.13
N ASP A 395 3.02 -13.21 9.37
CA ASP A 395 4.27 -12.82 10.03
C ASP A 395 5.49 -13.37 9.27
N LYS A 396 5.43 -14.62 8.81
CA LYS A 396 6.50 -15.24 8.00
C LYS A 396 6.65 -14.58 6.62
N VAL A 397 5.52 -14.17 6.02
CA VAL A 397 5.56 -13.40 4.76
C VAL A 397 6.23 -12.05 4.98
N VAL A 398 5.91 -11.36 6.07
CA VAL A 398 6.53 -10.07 6.41
C VAL A 398 8.03 -10.26 6.69
N GLU A 399 8.42 -11.28 7.43
CA GLU A 399 9.82 -11.61 7.73
C GLU A 399 10.62 -11.83 6.44
N PHE A 400 10.15 -12.67 5.52
CA PHE A 400 10.81 -12.94 4.25
C PHE A 400 10.84 -11.71 3.32
N ALA A 401 9.75 -10.94 3.24
CA ALA A 401 9.63 -9.78 2.36
C ALA A 401 10.41 -8.56 2.85
N THR A 402 10.66 -8.48 4.17
CA THR A 402 11.26 -7.32 4.81
C THR A 402 12.77 -7.50 4.89
N GLN A 403 13.51 -6.76 4.06
CA GLN A 403 14.97 -6.77 4.08
C GLN A 403 15.53 -5.42 4.52
N PRO A 404 16.58 -5.39 5.38
CA PRO A 404 17.34 -4.17 5.68
C PRO A 404 17.91 -3.54 4.40
N PRO A 405 18.17 -2.21 4.40
CA PRO A 405 18.60 -1.48 3.20
C PRO A 405 19.77 -2.12 2.46
N GLN A 406 20.83 -2.49 3.19
CA GLN A 406 22.02 -3.08 2.59
C GLN A 406 21.77 -4.45 1.95
N GLN A 407 20.98 -5.31 2.61
CA GLN A 407 20.62 -6.62 2.06
C GLN A 407 19.76 -6.45 0.81
N ARG A 408 18.79 -5.53 0.87
CA ARG A 408 17.95 -5.22 -0.30
C ARG A 408 18.79 -4.67 -1.46
N MET A 409 19.71 -3.76 -1.20
CA MET A 409 20.62 -3.19 -2.19
C MET A 409 21.45 -4.29 -2.86
N ARG A 410 22.05 -5.20 -2.09
CA ARG A 410 22.80 -6.36 -2.62
C ARG A 410 21.88 -7.27 -3.46
N ALA A 411 20.71 -7.61 -2.95
CA ALA A 411 19.76 -8.46 -3.69
C ALA A 411 19.33 -7.83 -5.03
N ILE A 412 19.21 -6.50 -5.11
CA ILE A 412 18.94 -5.77 -6.36
C ILE A 412 20.15 -5.85 -7.30
N GLN A 413 21.37 -5.66 -6.79
CA GLN A 413 22.60 -5.80 -7.57
C GLN A 413 22.79 -7.23 -8.09
N ASP A 414 22.54 -8.24 -7.27
CA ASP A 414 22.59 -9.67 -7.65
C ASP A 414 21.50 -10.01 -8.68
N GLY A 415 20.40 -9.27 -8.67
CA GLY A 415 19.31 -9.37 -9.64
C GLY A 415 19.73 -9.14 -11.08
N ARG A 416 20.83 -8.42 -11.35
CA ARG A 416 21.38 -8.20 -12.70
C ARG A 416 21.61 -9.51 -13.47
N ALA A 417 22.18 -10.51 -12.78
CA ALA A 417 22.43 -11.83 -13.38
C ALA A 417 21.13 -12.60 -13.69
N VAL A 418 20.06 -12.33 -12.93
CA VAL A 418 18.73 -12.92 -13.18
C VAL A 418 18.02 -12.24 -14.33
N LEU A 419 18.17 -10.92 -14.42
CA LEU A 419 17.54 -10.06 -15.43
C LEU A 419 18.28 -10.09 -16.77
N ALA A 420 19.46 -10.75 -16.79
CA ALA A 420 20.30 -10.95 -17.99
C ALA A 420 20.60 -9.66 -18.76
N TYR A 421 20.79 -8.53 -18.06
CA TYR A 421 21.21 -7.29 -18.69
C TYR A 421 22.57 -7.49 -19.41
N GLY A 422 22.64 -7.12 -20.68
CA GLY A 422 23.79 -7.35 -21.57
C GLY A 422 23.82 -8.74 -22.23
N GLN A 423 23.03 -9.72 -21.74
CA GLN A 423 22.95 -11.08 -22.31
C GLN A 423 21.64 -11.35 -23.06
N SER A 424 20.57 -10.61 -22.76
CA SER A 424 19.30 -10.74 -23.44
C SER A 424 19.40 -10.34 -24.92
N GLU A 425 19.06 -11.26 -25.83
CA GLU A 425 19.00 -10.96 -27.28
C GLU A 425 18.03 -9.84 -27.60
N TYR A 426 16.91 -9.75 -26.86
CA TYR A 426 15.89 -8.71 -27.06
C TYR A 426 16.41 -7.33 -26.67
N VAL A 427 17.08 -7.21 -25.53
CA VAL A 427 17.63 -5.94 -25.05
C VAL A 427 18.69 -5.43 -26.02
N ARG A 428 19.58 -6.34 -26.50
CA ARG A 428 20.61 -6.00 -27.49
C ARG A 428 20.03 -5.65 -28.85
N ALA A 429 19.05 -6.42 -29.34
CA ALA A 429 18.42 -6.19 -30.63
C ALA A 429 17.74 -4.81 -30.70
N PHE A 430 17.20 -4.32 -29.59
CA PHE A 430 16.59 -3.00 -29.51
C PHE A 430 17.58 -1.88 -29.16
N GLY A 431 18.88 -2.15 -29.09
CA GLY A 431 19.90 -1.12 -28.84
C GLY A 431 19.88 -0.51 -27.44
N LEU A 432 19.27 -1.22 -26.46
CA LEU A 432 19.33 -0.83 -25.07
C LEU A 432 20.66 -1.31 -24.45
N ASP A 433 21.50 -0.37 -24.06
CA ASP A 433 22.69 -0.67 -23.27
C ASP A 433 22.46 -0.26 -21.81
N VAL A 434 22.49 -1.25 -20.93
CA VAL A 434 22.28 -1.05 -19.48
C VAL A 434 23.64 -0.94 -18.82
N ASN A 435 23.95 0.22 -18.28
CA ASN A 435 25.22 0.45 -17.59
C ASN A 435 25.25 -0.35 -16.27
N THR A 436 25.81 -1.55 -16.37
CA THR A 436 25.95 -2.45 -15.21
C THR A 436 27.29 -2.27 -14.47
N GLU A 437 28.28 -1.64 -15.10
CA GLU A 437 29.63 -1.43 -14.52
C GLU A 437 29.61 -0.39 -13.41
N GLN A 438 28.89 0.71 -13.62
CA GLN A 438 28.75 1.75 -12.59
C GLN A 438 27.81 1.35 -11.44
N GLY A 439 27.09 0.25 -11.58
CA GLY A 439 26.17 -0.25 -10.55
C GLY A 439 24.90 0.63 -10.41
N LEU A 440 24.45 0.84 -9.17
CA LEU A 440 23.25 1.65 -8.90
C LEU A 440 23.54 3.15 -9.12
N VAL A 441 22.55 3.85 -9.66
CA VAL A 441 22.64 5.28 -9.96
C VAL A 441 22.83 6.10 -8.68
N LYS A 442 23.82 6.99 -8.69
CA LYS A 442 24.03 8.01 -7.65
C LYS A 442 23.11 9.19 -7.92
N VAL A 443 22.46 9.68 -6.87
CA VAL A 443 21.48 10.76 -6.93
C VAL A 443 21.77 11.77 -5.85
N ASN A 444 21.65 13.05 -6.17
CA ASN A 444 21.74 14.14 -5.19
C ASN A 444 20.42 14.21 -4.39
N ALA A 445 20.57 14.28 -3.09
CA ALA A 445 19.48 14.40 -2.13
C ALA A 445 19.78 15.51 -1.12
N ARG A 446 18.78 15.88 -0.35
CA ARG A 446 18.91 16.84 0.76
C ARG A 446 18.14 16.28 1.97
N VAL A 447 18.61 16.58 3.18
CA VAL A 447 17.90 16.24 4.42
C VAL A 447 17.30 17.52 4.99
N LEU A 448 15.97 17.62 4.90
CA LEU A 448 15.20 18.75 5.39
C LEU A 448 15.25 18.84 6.93
N THR A 449 15.23 20.06 7.44
CA THR A 449 15.11 20.31 8.88
C THR A 449 13.71 19.95 9.35
N PRO A 450 13.54 19.09 10.40
CA PRO A 450 12.22 18.76 10.93
C PRO A 450 11.58 19.99 11.58
N PRO A 451 10.22 20.07 11.53
CA PRO A 451 9.49 21.16 12.15
C PRO A 451 9.64 21.12 13.68
N LYS A 452 9.60 22.28 14.32
CA LYS A 452 9.42 22.34 15.76
C LYS A 452 7.96 22.05 16.12
N LEU A 453 7.75 21.31 17.18
CA LEU A 453 6.42 20.93 17.69
C LEU A 453 6.21 21.53 19.06
N GLN A 454 5.02 22.07 19.31
CA GLN A 454 4.65 22.69 20.57
C GLN A 454 3.64 21.83 21.33
N TYR A 455 3.96 21.56 22.58
CA TYR A 455 3.13 20.89 23.59
C TYR A 455 2.43 21.90 24.51
N GLY A 456 1.56 21.40 25.39
CA GLY A 456 0.78 22.20 26.32
C GLY A 456 1.60 22.87 27.41
N LYS A 457 1.03 23.92 28.01
CA LYS A 457 1.57 24.58 29.21
C LYS A 457 1.74 23.58 30.34
N GLY A 458 2.85 23.67 31.08
CA GLY A 458 3.19 22.70 32.13
C GLY A 458 4.03 21.51 31.66
N SER A 459 4.43 21.47 30.40
CA SER A 459 5.49 20.58 29.91
C SER A 459 6.86 21.13 30.33
N LYS A 460 7.77 20.27 30.84
CA LYS A 460 9.17 20.71 31.11
C LYS A 460 9.84 21.28 29.86
N GLN A 461 9.55 20.68 28.71
CA GLN A 461 9.98 21.16 27.40
C GLN A 461 8.76 21.34 26.50
N ALA A 462 8.23 22.55 26.44
CA ALA A 462 7.01 22.85 25.69
C ALA A 462 7.24 22.81 24.19
N THR A 463 8.40 23.24 23.69
CA THR A 463 8.77 23.19 22.28
C THR A 463 9.88 22.17 22.06
N ILE A 464 9.72 21.27 21.09
CA ILE A 464 10.68 20.25 20.75
C ILE A 464 11.00 20.27 19.26
N GLN A 465 12.18 19.81 18.90
CA GLN A 465 12.51 19.47 17.51
C GLN A 465 12.72 17.97 17.42
N PRO A 466 11.91 17.25 16.62
CA PRO A 466 12.08 15.82 16.41
C PRO A 466 13.47 15.47 15.89
N LYS A 467 14.01 14.33 16.33
CA LYS A 467 15.29 13.83 15.86
C LYS A 467 15.10 12.47 15.20
N ASP A 468 15.64 12.28 13.99
CA ASP A 468 15.48 11.06 13.20
C ASP A 468 14.00 10.63 13.05
N GLY A 469 13.12 11.61 12.86
CA GLY A 469 11.68 11.41 12.75
C GLY A 469 10.99 10.88 14.01
N ALA A 470 11.56 11.05 15.19
CA ALA A 470 10.99 10.53 16.45
C ALA A 470 11.20 11.46 17.64
N TRP A 471 10.34 11.35 18.64
CA TRP A 471 10.45 12.04 19.94
C TRP A 471 9.76 11.21 21.04
N ASN A 472 9.83 11.63 22.30
CA ASN A 472 9.19 10.95 23.41
C ASN A 472 8.15 11.83 24.10
N MET A 473 7.32 11.22 24.95
CA MET A 473 6.28 11.89 25.76
C MET A 473 6.70 12.19 27.20
N ILE A 474 7.95 11.93 27.55
CA ILE A 474 8.44 12.14 28.93
C ILE A 474 8.31 13.62 29.30
N ASP A 475 7.68 13.89 30.44
CA ASP A 475 7.44 15.23 31.01
C ASP A 475 6.71 16.22 30.06
N LYS A 476 5.89 15.70 29.13
CA LYS A 476 5.12 16.50 28.19
C LYS A 476 3.62 16.40 28.47
N LYS A 477 2.94 17.52 28.41
CA LYS A 477 1.48 17.64 28.49
C LYS A 477 0.92 17.87 27.09
N PHE A 478 -0.22 17.31 26.78
CA PHE A 478 -0.90 17.59 25.51
C PHE A 478 -1.21 19.08 25.37
N TYR A 479 -1.15 19.60 24.15
CA TYR A 479 -1.42 21.01 23.86
C TYR A 479 -2.81 21.42 24.33
N LEU A 480 -3.81 20.60 24.04
CA LEU A 480 -5.18 20.70 24.57
C LEU A 480 -5.57 19.31 25.09
N ALA A 481 -5.30 19.08 26.38
CA ALA A 481 -5.70 17.86 27.06
C ALA A 481 -7.19 17.91 27.42
N GLN A 482 -7.91 16.82 27.22
CA GLN A 482 -9.34 16.70 27.49
C GLN A 482 -9.63 16.03 28.84
N THR A 483 -10.85 16.26 29.34
CA THR A 483 -11.41 15.62 30.51
C THR A 483 -12.25 14.42 30.13
N ILE A 484 -11.98 13.28 30.69
CA ILE A 484 -12.84 12.09 30.68
C ILE A 484 -13.74 12.20 31.91
N GLN A 485 -15.01 12.55 31.73
CA GLN A 485 -15.93 12.72 32.86
C GLN A 485 -16.30 11.37 33.46
N GLU A 486 -16.83 10.45 32.65
CA GLU A 486 -17.19 9.10 33.03
C GLU A 486 -16.67 8.10 32.01
N TRP A 487 -16.23 6.94 32.49
CA TRP A 487 -15.68 5.90 31.61
C TRP A 487 -16.04 4.51 32.10
N VAL A 488 -15.96 3.54 31.18
CA VAL A 488 -16.34 2.16 31.42
C VAL A 488 -15.25 1.24 30.86
N VAL A 489 -15.06 0.07 31.51
CA VAL A 489 -14.17 -1.00 31.02
C VAL A 489 -15.01 -2.25 30.76
N VAL A 490 -14.89 -2.81 29.55
CA VAL A 490 -15.54 -4.08 29.16
C VAL A 490 -14.48 -5.07 28.71
N ASN A 491 -14.45 -6.25 29.29
CA ASN A 491 -13.47 -7.30 28.97
C ASN A 491 -14.13 -8.46 28.22
N PHE A 492 -13.69 -8.70 26.97
CA PHE A 492 -14.10 -9.85 26.14
C PHE A 492 -13.06 -10.99 26.10
N GLU A 493 -11.93 -10.87 26.83
CA GLU A 493 -10.90 -11.91 26.88
C GLU A 493 -10.99 -12.71 28.19
N ASN A 494 -11.37 -13.96 28.11
CA ASN A 494 -11.60 -14.83 29.27
C ASN A 494 -10.35 -15.04 30.15
N ARG A 495 -9.14 -14.98 29.56
CA ARG A 495 -7.88 -15.15 30.28
C ARG A 495 -7.36 -13.87 30.94
N PHE A 496 -7.99 -12.73 30.64
CA PHE A 496 -7.65 -11.45 31.25
C PHE A 496 -8.47 -11.24 32.52
N ASN A 497 -7.90 -11.58 33.64
CA ASN A 497 -8.58 -11.64 34.96
C ASN A 497 -8.74 -10.24 35.62
N ASP A 498 -9.45 -10.17 36.72
CA ASP A 498 -9.72 -8.94 37.47
C ASP A 498 -8.45 -8.22 37.94
N ALA A 499 -7.42 -8.94 38.36
CA ALA A 499 -6.14 -8.35 38.75
C ALA A 499 -5.49 -7.62 37.56
N SER A 500 -5.54 -8.22 36.36
CA SER A 500 -5.05 -7.60 35.10
C SER A 500 -5.87 -6.37 34.71
N ILE A 501 -7.18 -6.38 34.94
CA ILE A 501 -8.05 -5.22 34.72
C ILE A 501 -7.68 -4.07 35.66
N GLU A 502 -7.47 -4.36 36.94
CA GLU A 502 -7.05 -3.33 37.93
C GLU A 502 -5.67 -2.73 37.57
N GLU A 503 -4.73 -3.56 37.11
CA GLU A 503 -3.43 -3.10 36.62
C GLU A 503 -3.58 -2.18 35.37
N LEU A 504 -4.45 -2.57 34.43
CA LEU A 504 -4.79 -1.74 33.27
C LEU A 504 -5.38 -0.39 33.71
N ILE A 505 -6.35 -0.39 34.65
CA ILE A 505 -6.99 0.81 35.19
C ILE A 505 -5.93 1.75 35.79
N LYS A 506 -5.10 1.24 36.70
CA LYS A 506 -4.04 2.03 37.35
C LYS A 506 -3.06 2.62 36.31
N GLY A 507 -2.60 1.79 35.38
CA GLY A 507 -1.64 2.21 34.34
C GLY A 507 -2.23 3.26 33.37
N PHE A 508 -3.48 3.10 32.97
CA PHE A 508 -4.16 4.03 32.08
C PHE A 508 -4.45 5.38 32.77
N VAL A 509 -4.99 5.36 34.00
CA VAL A 509 -5.25 6.59 34.78
C VAL A 509 -3.96 7.37 35.03
N SER A 510 -2.89 6.67 35.47
CA SER A 510 -1.58 7.29 35.67
C SER A 510 -1.06 7.97 34.40
N ALA A 511 -1.13 7.28 33.24
CA ALA A 511 -0.69 7.84 31.96
C ALA A 511 -1.54 9.04 31.53
N CYS A 512 -2.87 9.00 31.69
CA CYS A 512 -3.74 10.14 31.41
C CYS A 512 -3.31 11.40 32.17
N ARG A 513 -3.07 11.27 33.47
CA ARG A 513 -2.62 12.37 34.34
C ARG A 513 -1.24 12.88 33.97
N GLN A 514 -0.32 11.97 33.63
CA GLN A 514 1.03 12.35 33.18
C GLN A 514 0.98 13.24 31.92
N VAL A 515 0.08 12.99 30.98
CA VAL A 515 -0.06 13.80 29.75
C VAL A 515 -1.01 14.99 29.91
N GLY A 516 -1.52 15.25 31.11
CA GLY A 516 -2.37 16.41 31.44
C GLY A 516 -3.88 16.18 31.26
N MET A 517 -4.33 14.97 30.95
CA MET A 517 -5.75 14.65 30.90
C MET A 517 -6.32 14.48 32.30
N VAL A 518 -7.57 14.90 32.48
CA VAL A 518 -8.33 14.69 33.71
C VAL A 518 -9.21 13.45 33.56
N ILE A 519 -9.15 12.55 34.56
CA ILE A 519 -9.88 11.27 34.55
C ILE A 519 -10.18 10.84 35.98
N PRO A 520 -11.38 10.28 36.30
CA PRO A 520 -11.69 9.65 37.58
C PRO A 520 -10.77 8.43 37.83
N ASP A 521 -10.43 8.21 39.10
CA ASP A 521 -9.55 7.11 39.55
C ASP A 521 -10.06 5.73 39.14
N ARG A 522 -11.39 5.58 39.13
CA ARG A 522 -12.05 4.33 38.81
C ARG A 522 -13.09 4.53 37.71
N PRO A 523 -13.29 3.52 36.84
CA PRO A 523 -14.40 3.53 35.90
C PRO A 523 -15.74 3.55 36.67
N ALA A 524 -16.73 4.21 36.08
CA ALA A 524 -18.10 4.23 36.60
C ALA A 524 -18.72 2.82 36.64
N TYR A 525 -18.32 1.97 35.74
CA TYR A 525 -18.72 0.57 35.65
C TYR A 525 -17.63 -0.28 34.99
N LYS A 526 -17.49 -1.54 35.46
CA LYS A 526 -16.62 -2.52 34.82
C LYS A 526 -17.35 -3.85 34.61
N VAL A 527 -17.18 -4.44 33.44
CA VAL A 527 -17.59 -5.79 33.10
C VAL A 527 -16.34 -6.66 33.08
N PRO A 528 -16.08 -7.41 34.18
CA PRO A 528 -14.83 -8.16 34.31
C PRO A 528 -14.76 -9.36 33.38
N LYS A 529 -15.92 -9.95 33.04
CA LYS A 529 -16.03 -11.06 32.11
C LYS A 529 -17.32 -10.91 31.32
N ALA A 530 -17.17 -10.82 29.99
CA ALA A 530 -18.31 -10.74 29.10
C ALA A 530 -19.04 -12.09 28.98
N ASN A 531 -20.35 -12.04 28.76
CA ASN A 531 -21.17 -13.22 28.53
C ASN A 531 -20.96 -13.71 27.07
N GLY A 532 -20.42 -14.91 26.90
CA GLY A 532 -20.19 -15.50 25.57
C GLY A 532 -21.44 -15.81 24.75
N GLN A 533 -22.63 -15.83 25.37
CA GLN A 533 -23.92 -16.09 24.71
C GLN A 533 -24.69 -14.82 24.33
N ALA A 534 -24.37 -13.68 24.94
CA ALA A 534 -25.03 -12.41 24.62
C ALA A 534 -24.32 -11.68 23.49
N SER A 535 -25.06 -10.96 22.63
CA SER A 535 -24.47 -10.13 21.58
C SER A 535 -23.57 -9.04 22.19
N ILE A 536 -22.54 -8.66 21.45
CA ILE A 536 -21.58 -7.63 21.86
C ILE A 536 -22.29 -6.29 22.07
N SER A 537 -23.17 -5.92 21.13
CA SER A 537 -23.95 -4.68 21.20
C SER A 537 -24.80 -4.61 22.47
N LYS A 538 -25.48 -5.69 22.85
CA LYS A 538 -26.28 -5.75 24.08
C LYS A 538 -25.41 -5.57 25.33
N GLN A 539 -24.24 -6.19 25.38
CA GLN A 539 -23.35 -6.06 26.52
C GLN A 539 -22.78 -4.64 26.66
N LEU A 540 -22.53 -3.96 25.53
CA LEU A 540 -22.12 -2.55 25.53
C LEU A 540 -23.27 -1.61 25.93
N ASP A 541 -24.51 -1.91 25.50
CA ASP A 541 -25.70 -1.16 25.96
C ASP A 541 -25.94 -1.32 27.46
N ASP A 542 -25.83 -2.54 27.97
CA ASP A 542 -25.93 -2.80 29.42
C ASP A 542 -24.87 -2.04 30.21
N ALA A 543 -23.62 -2.03 29.71
CA ALA A 543 -22.53 -1.29 30.34
C ALA A 543 -22.74 0.24 30.30
N ARG A 544 -23.30 0.77 29.20
CA ARG A 544 -23.69 2.18 29.07
C ARG A 544 -24.81 2.54 30.06
N GLU A 545 -25.87 1.74 30.13
CA GLU A 545 -27.02 1.96 31.05
C GLU A 545 -26.60 1.86 32.50
N GLN A 546 -25.69 0.94 32.86
CA GLN A 546 -25.15 0.87 34.21
C GLN A 546 -24.35 2.14 34.58
N CYS A 547 -23.54 2.64 33.66
CA CYS A 547 -22.85 3.92 33.83
C CYS A 547 -23.86 5.07 34.04
N LYS A 548 -24.92 5.14 33.23
CA LYS A 548 -25.95 6.16 33.32
C LYS A 548 -26.73 6.09 34.66
N ARG A 549 -27.05 4.88 35.11
CA ARG A 549 -27.69 4.68 36.44
C ARG A 549 -26.78 5.13 37.59
N ALA A 550 -25.49 4.77 37.52
CA ALA A 550 -24.52 5.09 38.57
C ALA A 550 -24.11 6.56 38.63
N LYS A 551 -24.12 7.27 37.49
CA LYS A 551 -23.56 8.62 37.36
C LYS A 551 -24.48 9.66 36.72
N GLY A 552 -25.70 9.29 36.33
CA GLY A 552 -26.64 10.19 35.65
C GLY A 552 -26.28 10.54 34.22
N LYS A 553 -25.15 10.05 33.68
CA LYS A 553 -24.62 10.44 32.36
C LYS A 553 -24.09 9.23 31.59
N ASN A 554 -24.15 9.31 30.27
CA ASN A 554 -23.49 8.34 29.39
C ASN A 554 -21.95 8.42 29.54
N PRO A 555 -21.21 7.30 29.35
CA PRO A 555 -19.78 7.33 29.41
C PRO A 555 -19.17 8.20 28.27
N THR A 556 -18.17 9.00 28.63
CA THR A 556 -17.36 9.77 27.66
C THR A 556 -16.46 8.84 26.84
N LEU A 557 -16.09 7.68 27.42
CA LEU A 557 -15.18 6.70 26.81
C LEU A 557 -15.50 5.30 27.31
N ILE A 558 -15.47 4.31 26.39
CA ILE A 558 -15.46 2.89 26.74
C ILE A 558 -14.13 2.27 26.31
N ILE A 559 -13.41 1.69 27.28
CA ILE A 559 -12.23 0.85 27.04
C ILE A 559 -12.70 -0.59 26.86
N VAL A 560 -12.33 -1.22 25.76
CA VAL A 560 -12.69 -2.61 25.46
C VAL A 560 -11.45 -3.46 25.32
N VAL A 561 -11.36 -4.53 26.12
CA VAL A 561 -10.28 -5.51 26.03
C VAL A 561 -10.71 -6.66 25.14
N LEU A 562 -9.92 -6.93 24.09
CA LEU A 562 -10.21 -7.93 23.06
C LEU A 562 -9.21 -9.10 23.09
N PRO A 563 -9.65 -10.32 22.72
CA PRO A 563 -8.77 -11.43 22.41
C PRO A 563 -7.95 -11.15 21.13
N GLU A 564 -6.89 -11.94 20.91
CA GLU A 564 -6.04 -11.78 19.71
C GLU A 564 -6.85 -11.94 18.40
N ASN A 565 -7.83 -12.85 18.37
CA ASN A 565 -8.65 -13.16 17.21
C ASN A 565 -9.95 -12.35 17.13
N GLY A 566 -10.09 -11.28 17.90
CA GLY A 566 -11.31 -10.49 18.03
C GLY A 566 -11.57 -9.48 16.89
N ASN A 567 -11.30 -9.82 15.62
CA ASN A 567 -11.52 -8.90 14.50
C ASN A 567 -13.01 -8.64 14.23
N ASP A 568 -13.86 -9.68 14.29
CA ASP A 568 -15.31 -9.54 14.10
C ASP A 568 -15.92 -8.74 15.25
N MET A 569 -15.51 -9.03 16.50
CA MET A 569 -15.87 -8.24 17.69
C MET A 569 -15.48 -6.76 17.50
N TYR A 570 -14.29 -6.49 16.96
CA TYR A 570 -13.85 -5.11 16.70
C TYR A 570 -14.82 -4.39 15.74
N THR A 571 -15.27 -5.04 14.69
CA THR A 571 -16.22 -4.48 13.72
C THR A 571 -17.54 -4.10 14.40
N GLU A 572 -18.13 -5.02 15.17
CA GLU A 572 -19.39 -4.79 15.90
C GLU A 572 -19.26 -3.67 16.95
N ILE A 573 -18.18 -3.66 17.74
CA ILE A 573 -17.90 -2.60 18.72
C ILE A 573 -17.78 -1.22 18.03
N LYS A 574 -17.16 -1.17 16.86
CA LYS A 574 -17.01 0.09 16.12
C LYS A 574 -18.31 0.55 15.51
N PHE A 575 -19.12 -0.35 14.98
CA PHE A 575 -20.46 -0.03 14.51
C PHE A 575 -21.34 0.49 15.66
N TRP A 576 -21.36 -0.21 16.80
CA TRP A 576 -22.08 0.22 17.98
C TRP A 576 -21.68 1.62 18.47
N GLY A 577 -20.36 1.84 18.62
CA GLY A 577 -19.84 3.11 19.14
C GLY A 577 -19.96 4.26 18.16
N ASP A 578 -19.62 4.03 16.90
CA ASP A 578 -19.52 5.07 15.88
C ASP A 578 -20.91 5.43 15.35
N ILE A 579 -21.76 4.45 15.05
CA ILE A 579 -23.01 4.63 14.33
C ILE A 579 -24.21 4.67 15.26
N GLN A 580 -24.36 3.68 16.14
CA GLN A 580 -25.58 3.57 16.94
C GLN A 580 -25.61 4.54 18.12
N ASN A 581 -24.48 4.73 18.83
CA ASN A 581 -24.48 5.44 20.11
C ASN A 581 -23.67 6.74 20.14
N GLY A 582 -22.74 6.97 19.20
CA GLY A 582 -21.88 8.15 19.21
C GLY A 582 -20.94 8.22 20.43
N ILE A 583 -20.56 7.07 21.01
CA ILE A 583 -19.69 6.96 22.17
C ILE A 583 -18.31 6.47 21.72
N PRO A 584 -17.24 7.22 22.00
CA PRO A 584 -15.88 6.81 21.68
C PRO A 584 -15.50 5.48 22.34
N THR A 585 -15.04 4.52 21.55
CA THR A 585 -14.54 3.24 22.04
C THR A 585 -13.03 3.13 21.80
N GLN A 586 -12.28 2.62 22.79
CA GLN A 586 -10.86 2.30 22.63
C GLN A 586 -10.66 0.80 22.86
N CYS A 587 -10.47 0.06 21.76
CA CYS A 587 -10.14 -1.35 21.81
C CYS A 587 -8.65 -1.55 22.10
N LEU A 588 -8.35 -2.48 23.00
CA LEU A 588 -7.00 -2.90 23.40
C LEU A 588 -6.93 -4.43 23.31
N LYS A 589 -5.84 -4.98 22.79
CA LYS A 589 -5.61 -6.42 22.80
C LYS A 589 -5.08 -6.85 24.15
N ALA A 590 -5.66 -7.88 24.77
CA ALA A 590 -5.31 -8.38 26.11
C ALA A 590 -3.81 -8.67 26.21
N LYS A 591 -3.22 -9.36 25.23
CA LYS A 591 -1.78 -9.64 25.17
C LYS A 591 -0.90 -8.39 25.31
N LYS A 592 -1.37 -7.22 24.79
CA LYS A 592 -0.64 -5.95 24.89
C LYS A 592 -0.85 -5.24 26.22
N CYS A 593 -1.91 -5.58 26.96
CA CYS A 593 -2.24 -5.02 28.26
C CYS A 593 -1.56 -5.77 29.41
N THR A 594 -1.28 -7.06 29.21
CA THR A 594 -0.55 -7.87 30.20
C THR A 594 0.88 -7.34 30.36
N ARG A 595 1.23 -6.89 31.57
CA ARG A 595 2.52 -6.25 31.89
C ARG A 595 2.86 -5.06 30.98
N ALA A 596 1.85 -4.25 30.67
CA ALA A 596 2.03 -3.09 29.78
C ALA A 596 2.90 -2.02 30.45
N THR A 597 3.81 -1.42 29.67
CA THR A 597 4.68 -0.34 30.13
C THR A 597 3.94 1.00 30.17
N SER A 598 4.47 1.97 30.92
CA SER A 598 3.96 3.36 30.91
C SER A 598 3.95 3.97 29.50
N GLN A 599 4.94 3.64 28.67
CA GLN A 599 4.99 4.07 27.26
C GLN A 599 3.81 3.53 26.45
N TYR A 600 3.37 2.29 26.71
CA TYR A 600 2.18 1.72 26.05
C TYR A 600 0.93 2.54 26.36
N TYR A 601 0.69 2.84 27.64
CA TYR A 601 -0.47 3.64 28.03
C TYR A 601 -0.37 5.09 27.56
N ALA A 602 0.81 5.70 27.52
CA ALA A 602 1.01 7.01 26.90
C ALA A 602 0.62 7.00 25.41
N ASN A 603 0.96 5.95 24.67
CA ASN A 603 0.54 5.76 23.28
C ASN A 603 -0.97 5.51 23.12
N VAL A 604 -1.65 4.94 24.12
CA VAL A 604 -3.11 4.86 24.18
C VAL A 604 -3.72 6.24 24.41
N CYS A 605 -3.16 7.04 25.33
CA CYS A 605 -3.61 8.40 25.60
C CYS A 605 -3.55 9.32 24.37
N LEU A 606 -2.51 9.20 23.50
CA LEU A 606 -2.46 9.91 22.23
C LEU A 606 -3.74 9.72 21.39
N LYS A 607 -4.25 8.49 21.35
CA LYS A 607 -5.44 8.13 20.57
C LYS A 607 -6.73 8.58 21.29
N VAL A 608 -6.77 8.45 22.61
CA VAL A 608 -7.95 8.78 23.40
C VAL A 608 -8.16 10.28 23.42
N ASN A 609 -7.13 11.11 23.68
CA ASN A 609 -7.26 12.55 23.71
C ASN A 609 -7.87 13.12 22.42
N VAL A 610 -7.37 12.66 21.28
CA VAL A 610 -7.88 13.11 19.96
C VAL A 610 -9.32 12.63 19.73
N LYS A 611 -9.68 11.40 20.14
CA LYS A 611 -11.06 10.89 20.00
C LYS A 611 -12.10 11.69 20.78
N ILE A 612 -11.71 12.28 21.89
CA ILE A 612 -12.60 13.09 22.73
C ILE A 612 -12.41 14.60 22.49
N GLY A 613 -11.72 14.99 21.41
CA GLY A 613 -11.64 16.35 20.91
C GLY A 613 -10.43 17.17 21.33
N GLY A 614 -9.41 16.53 21.93
CA GLY A 614 -8.16 17.18 22.29
C GLY A 614 -7.17 17.33 21.13
N ILE A 615 -6.10 18.07 21.39
CA ILE A 615 -4.96 18.30 20.50
C ILE A 615 -3.70 17.86 21.24
N ASN A 616 -2.93 16.94 20.69
CA ASN A 616 -1.72 16.44 21.33
C ASN A 616 -0.55 17.42 21.19
N THR A 617 -0.35 17.97 20.00
CA THR A 617 0.74 18.89 19.66
C THR A 617 0.34 19.73 18.44
N ILE A 618 0.88 20.93 18.33
CA ILE A 618 0.73 21.79 17.15
C ILE A 618 2.10 22.09 16.54
N PRO A 619 2.18 22.49 15.26
CA PRO A 619 3.41 23.04 14.71
C PRO A 619 3.74 24.37 15.41
N GLU A 620 5.02 24.61 15.67
CA GLU A 620 5.48 25.92 16.11
C GLU A 620 5.35 26.91 14.94
N ALA A 621 4.75 28.09 15.19
CA ALA A 621 4.29 29.00 14.14
C ALA A 621 5.39 29.43 13.15
N SER A 622 6.62 29.68 13.66
CA SER A 622 7.73 30.13 12.82
C SER A 622 8.34 29.01 11.98
N SER A 623 8.09 27.75 12.31
CA SER A 623 8.71 26.61 11.62
C SER A 623 7.99 26.21 10.34
N VAL A 624 6.71 26.56 10.18
CA VAL A 624 5.89 26.19 8.99
C VAL A 624 4.90 27.30 8.66
N THR A 625 5.41 28.44 8.23
CA THR A 625 4.60 29.66 7.95
C THR A 625 3.48 29.41 6.95
N ALA A 626 3.68 28.53 5.95
CA ALA A 626 2.64 28.17 4.98
C ALA A 626 1.38 27.55 5.61
N LEU A 627 1.47 26.95 6.81
CA LEU A 627 0.34 26.38 7.55
C LEU A 627 -0.23 27.31 8.60
N THR A 628 0.58 28.21 9.15
CA THR A 628 0.26 28.97 10.36
C THR A 628 0.12 30.49 10.14
N ASP A 629 0.30 30.95 8.88
CA ASP A 629 0.15 32.36 8.53
C ASP A 629 -1.30 32.85 8.79
N PRO A 630 -1.52 33.78 9.73
CA PRO A 630 -2.85 34.28 10.05
C PRO A 630 -3.49 35.10 8.93
N HIS A 631 -2.67 35.66 8.00
CA HIS A 631 -3.17 36.41 6.85
C HIS A 631 -3.69 35.54 5.72
N HIS A 632 -3.22 34.28 5.68
CA HIS A 632 -3.63 33.24 4.73
C HIS A 632 -4.15 32.00 5.45
N PRO A 633 -5.31 32.07 6.11
CA PRO A 633 -5.90 30.92 6.78
C PRO A 633 -5.96 29.72 5.84
N THR A 634 -5.31 28.62 6.24
CA THR A 634 -5.13 27.45 5.39
C THR A 634 -6.01 26.29 5.84
N VAL A 635 -6.69 25.62 4.89
CA VAL A 635 -7.31 24.32 5.09
C VAL A 635 -6.53 23.29 4.28
N VAL A 636 -6.07 22.24 4.95
CA VAL A 636 -5.37 21.12 4.33
C VAL A 636 -6.31 19.91 4.29
N PHE A 637 -6.57 19.43 3.09
CA PHE A 637 -7.34 18.22 2.84
C PHE A 637 -6.47 17.02 2.59
N GLY A 638 -6.96 15.86 2.98
CA GLY A 638 -6.48 14.55 2.54
C GLY A 638 -7.64 13.71 2.05
N ALA A 639 -7.47 13.01 0.94
CA ALA A 639 -8.48 12.14 0.38
C ALA A 639 -7.90 10.79 -0.07
N ASP A 640 -8.69 9.73 0.11
CA ASP A 640 -8.33 8.36 -0.27
C ASP A 640 -9.56 7.56 -0.69
N VAL A 641 -9.34 6.53 -1.49
CA VAL A 641 -10.34 5.55 -1.94
C VAL A 641 -9.84 4.14 -1.67
N VAL A 642 -10.65 3.36 -0.95
CA VAL A 642 -10.36 1.94 -0.68
C VAL A 642 -11.29 1.05 -1.48
N HIS A 643 -10.71 0.21 -2.32
CA HIS A 643 -11.41 -0.72 -3.17
C HIS A 643 -11.67 -2.09 -2.50
N PRO A 644 -12.69 -2.83 -2.97
CA PRO A 644 -12.87 -4.22 -2.59
C PRO A 644 -11.69 -5.10 -3.09
N ALA A 645 -11.48 -6.23 -2.44
CA ALA A 645 -10.42 -7.16 -2.83
C ALA A 645 -10.59 -7.65 -4.28
N PRO A 646 -9.50 -7.94 -5.01
CA PRO A 646 -9.60 -8.53 -6.34
C PRO A 646 -10.44 -9.82 -6.33
N GLY A 647 -11.34 -9.97 -7.30
CA GLY A 647 -12.23 -11.14 -7.41
C GLY A 647 -13.50 -11.08 -6.53
N THR A 648 -13.73 -9.97 -5.82
CA THR A 648 -15.02 -9.72 -5.14
C THR A 648 -15.87 -8.81 -6.01
N GLU A 649 -16.79 -9.39 -6.77
CA GLU A 649 -17.76 -8.66 -7.57
C GLU A 649 -18.92 -8.14 -6.72
N GLY A 650 -19.62 -7.09 -7.16
CA GLY A 650 -20.77 -6.52 -6.47
C GLY A 650 -20.47 -5.81 -5.15
N ARG A 651 -19.20 -5.52 -4.80
CA ARG A 651 -18.85 -4.77 -3.59
C ARG A 651 -18.45 -3.34 -3.90
N PRO A 652 -18.89 -2.36 -3.08
CA PRO A 652 -18.59 -0.96 -3.30
C PRO A 652 -17.15 -0.58 -2.94
N SER A 653 -16.70 0.56 -3.46
CA SER A 653 -15.54 1.30 -2.97
C SER A 653 -15.97 2.29 -1.90
N PHE A 654 -15.10 2.57 -0.93
CA PHE A 654 -15.30 3.55 0.13
C PHE A 654 -14.36 4.72 -0.09
N THR A 655 -14.92 5.94 -0.08
CA THR A 655 -14.16 7.17 -0.22
C THR A 655 -14.18 7.97 1.07
N SER A 656 -13.14 8.72 1.31
CA SER A 656 -13.09 9.66 2.42
C SER A 656 -12.37 10.94 2.07
N VAL A 657 -12.85 12.04 2.65
CA VAL A 657 -12.19 13.35 2.64
C VAL A 657 -12.02 13.80 4.09
N VAL A 658 -10.82 14.22 4.42
CA VAL A 658 -10.44 14.71 5.77
C VAL A 658 -9.89 16.11 5.63
N GLY A 659 -10.24 17.02 6.53
CA GLY A 659 -9.69 18.38 6.55
C GLY A 659 -9.54 18.93 7.96
N ASN A 660 -8.59 19.85 8.17
CA ASN A 660 -8.45 20.53 9.45
C ASN A 660 -9.50 21.62 9.63
N VAL A 661 -9.94 21.81 10.88
CA VAL A 661 -10.91 22.85 11.25
C VAL A 661 -10.26 24.01 11.99
N ASP A 662 -9.13 23.75 12.66
CA ASP A 662 -8.41 24.73 13.47
C ASP A 662 -7.36 25.51 12.66
N SER A 663 -6.95 26.66 13.17
CA SER A 663 -5.91 27.50 12.58
C SER A 663 -4.49 26.93 12.72
N ASN A 664 -4.29 25.91 13.57
CA ASN A 664 -2.99 25.28 13.82
C ASN A 664 -2.78 23.99 13.01
N ASN A 665 -3.72 23.60 12.15
CA ASN A 665 -3.66 22.38 11.34
C ASN A 665 -3.43 21.07 12.15
N ALA A 666 -4.00 21.00 13.34
CA ALA A 666 -3.83 19.91 14.29
C ALA A 666 -5.13 19.15 14.60
N LYS A 667 -6.28 19.75 14.32
CA LYS A 667 -7.60 19.18 14.56
C LYS A 667 -8.32 18.91 13.25
N TYR A 668 -8.55 17.63 12.97
CA TYR A 668 -9.12 17.16 11.71
C TYR A 668 -10.50 16.55 11.90
N ILE A 669 -11.35 16.76 10.92
CA ILE A 669 -12.64 16.10 10.77
C ILE A 669 -12.67 15.34 9.45
N ALA A 670 -13.62 14.43 9.30
CA ALA A 670 -13.72 13.60 8.12
C ALA A 670 -15.17 13.37 7.71
N THR A 671 -15.35 13.11 6.44
CA THR A 671 -16.59 12.55 5.88
C THR A 671 -16.26 11.37 4.99
N ALA A 672 -17.18 10.42 4.86
CA ALA A 672 -17.03 9.24 4.04
C ALA A 672 -18.24 9.03 3.14
N ARG A 673 -18.03 8.43 1.96
CA ARG A 673 -19.07 8.06 1.00
C ARG A 673 -18.79 6.66 0.45
N VAL A 674 -19.78 6.14 -0.22
CA VAL A 674 -19.73 4.87 -0.94
C VAL A 674 -19.93 5.15 -2.41
N GLN A 675 -19.17 4.51 -3.26
CA GLN A 675 -19.28 4.64 -4.72
C GLN A 675 -19.10 3.30 -5.41
N THR A 676 -19.28 3.27 -6.72
CA THR A 676 -19.14 2.08 -7.57
C THR A 676 -17.83 1.35 -7.31
N GLY A 677 -17.88 0.03 -7.29
CA GLY A 677 -16.70 -0.80 -7.05
C GLY A 677 -15.58 -0.51 -8.04
N ARG A 678 -14.35 -0.30 -7.54
CA ARG A 678 -13.13 0.00 -8.31
C ARG A 678 -13.10 1.35 -9.02
N GLN A 679 -14.04 2.22 -8.78
CA GLN A 679 -13.98 3.59 -9.24
C GLN A 679 -13.00 4.38 -8.35
N GLU A 680 -11.98 5.00 -8.96
CA GLU A 680 -10.94 5.76 -8.25
C GLU A 680 -11.36 7.21 -8.02
N ILE A 681 -11.99 7.86 -9.01
CA ILE A 681 -12.42 9.27 -8.94
C ILE A 681 -13.53 9.44 -7.89
N ILE A 682 -13.42 10.45 -7.04
CA ILE A 682 -14.37 10.73 -5.98
C ILE A 682 -15.56 11.52 -6.55
N GLU A 683 -16.74 10.88 -6.62
CA GLU A 683 -17.95 11.46 -7.21
C GLU A 683 -18.53 12.62 -6.38
N ASP A 684 -18.63 12.47 -5.06
CA ASP A 684 -19.28 13.41 -4.14
C ASP A 684 -18.32 14.43 -3.52
N LEU A 685 -17.19 14.73 -4.19
CA LEU A 685 -16.13 15.57 -3.61
C LEU A 685 -16.62 16.98 -3.24
N ASP A 686 -17.51 17.58 -4.02
CA ASP A 686 -18.06 18.91 -3.74
C ASP A 686 -18.86 18.95 -2.41
N ASP A 687 -19.76 17.98 -2.21
CA ASP A 687 -20.55 17.84 -0.99
C ASP A 687 -19.66 17.52 0.24
N MET A 688 -18.68 16.64 0.07
CA MET A 688 -17.74 16.26 1.11
C MET A 688 -16.84 17.45 1.53
N ALA A 689 -16.30 18.17 0.57
CA ALA A 689 -15.46 19.35 0.82
C ALA A 689 -16.28 20.49 1.44
N LYS A 690 -17.48 20.75 0.94
CA LYS A 690 -18.41 21.75 1.47
C LYS A 690 -18.72 21.51 2.95
N HIS A 691 -19.03 20.26 3.31
CA HIS A 691 -19.27 19.88 4.70
C HIS A 691 -18.08 20.23 5.61
N ILE A 692 -16.86 19.92 5.19
CA ILE A 692 -15.66 20.20 5.96
C ILE A 692 -15.37 21.69 6.07
N LEU A 693 -15.54 22.45 4.97
CA LEU A 693 -15.32 23.89 4.93
C LEU A 693 -16.29 24.65 5.85
N VAL A 694 -17.56 24.28 5.86
CA VAL A 694 -18.55 24.84 6.78
C VAL A 694 -18.14 24.64 8.23
N LEU A 695 -17.79 23.38 8.60
CA LEU A 695 -17.36 23.07 9.96
C LEU A 695 -16.03 23.75 10.34
N ALA A 696 -15.14 23.99 9.39
CA ALA A 696 -13.89 24.71 9.62
C ALA A 696 -14.16 26.20 9.92
N MET A 697 -15.01 26.83 9.13
CA MET A 697 -15.42 28.22 9.38
C MET A 697 -16.16 28.39 10.71
N ASP A 698 -17.08 27.49 11.04
CA ASP A 698 -17.82 27.49 12.29
C ASP A 698 -16.90 27.28 13.50
N TYR A 699 -15.96 26.34 13.41
CA TYR A 699 -14.99 26.13 14.47
C TYR A 699 -14.16 27.39 14.74
N ARG A 700 -13.62 27.98 13.67
CA ARG A 700 -12.80 29.20 13.77
C ARG A 700 -13.60 30.40 14.32
N LYS A 701 -14.86 30.56 13.95
CA LYS A 701 -15.74 31.58 14.51
C LYS A 701 -16.05 31.32 15.99
N GLN A 702 -16.55 30.13 16.31
CA GLN A 702 -17.11 29.83 17.64
C GLN A 702 -16.06 29.50 18.69
N ARG A 703 -14.97 28.84 18.31
CA ARG A 703 -13.94 28.31 19.23
C ARG A 703 -12.67 29.16 19.26
N GLU A 704 -12.31 29.76 18.16
CA GLU A 704 -11.14 30.63 18.06
C GLU A 704 -11.48 32.11 18.06
N GLY A 705 -12.76 32.48 18.06
CA GLY A 705 -13.23 33.89 18.09
C GLY A 705 -12.85 34.67 16.83
N LYS A 706 -12.64 34.00 15.69
CA LYS A 706 -12.26 34.66 14.45
C LYS A 706 -13.46 35.39 13.83
N PRO A 707 -13.29 36.64 13.34
CA PRO A 707 -14.35 37.32 12.58
C PRO A 707 -14.62 36.53 11.27
N PRO A 708 -15.84 36.70 10.69
CA PRO A 708 -16.26 35.92 9.51
C PRO A 708 -15.24 35.90 8.37
N GLY A 709 -14.66 37.05 8.03
CA GLY A 709 -13.66 37.16 6.95
C GLY A 709 -12.32 36.47 7.23
N ALA A 710 -11.94 36.32 8.52
CA ALA A 710 -10.73 35.61 8.92
C ALA A 710 -10.98 34.14 9.23
N ALA A 711 -12.24 33.70 9.32
CA ALA A 711 -12.61 32.31 9.52
C ALA A 711 -12.58 31.52 8.21
N ALA A 712 -12.89 32.15 7.08
CA ALA A 712 -12.84 31.52 5.77
C ALA A 712 -11.39 31.25 5.34
N PRO A 713 -11.11 30.11 4.69
CA PRO A 713 -9.77 29.85 4.17
C PRO A 713 -9.46 30.79 2.99
N LYS A 714 -8.21 31.23 2.93
CA LYS A 714 -7.59 31.90 1.77
C LYS A 714 -6.72 30.94 0.95
N ARG A 715 -6.40 29.79 1.55
CA ARG A 715 -5.57 28.77 0.93
C ARG A 715 -6.14 27.38 1.20
N ILE A 716 -6.23 26.58 0.15
CA ILE A 716 -6.63 25.17 0.21
C ILE A 716 -5.49 24.34 -0.36
N ILE A 717 -5.02 23.34 0.41
CA ILE A 717 -4.02 22.37 -0.03
C ILE A 717 -4.67 21.00 0.01
N PHE A 718 -4.82 20.37 -1.14
CA PHE A 718 -5.52 19.10 -1.30
C PHE A 718 -4.54 17.99 -1.66
N PHE A 719 -4.35 17.04 -0.76
CA PHE A 719 -3.54 15.84 -0.97
C PHE A 719 -4.42 14.64 -1.30
N ARG A 720 -4.14 13.95 -2.42
CA ARG A 720 -4.90 12.79 -2.92
C ARG A 720 -4.01 11.54 -2.96
N ASP A 721 -4.40 10.45 -2.28
CA ASP A 721 -3.71 9.15 -2.36
C ASP A 721 -4.38 8.21 -3.38
N GLY A 722 -3.65 7.23 -3.87
CA GLY A 722 -4.13 6.09 -4.64
C GLY A 722 -4.15 6.28 -6.16
N VAL A 723 -4.06 7.47 -6.67
CA VAL A 723 -4.18 7.80 -8.10
C VAL A 723 -2.90 7.40 -8.87
N SER A 724 -3.06 6.72 -10.00
CA SER A 724 -1.97 6.40 -10.93
C SER A 724 -1.69 7.56 -11.89
N GLU A 725 -0.46 7.63 -12.42
CA GLU A 725 -0.04 8.69 -13.38
C GLU A 725 -1.02 8.83 -14.56
N GLY A 726 -1.51 7.71 -15.10
CA GLY A 726 -2.50 7.73 -16.22
C GLY A 726 -3.87 8.29 -15.84
N GLN A 727 -4.16 8.54 -14.56
CA GLN A 727 -5.43 9.10 -14.08
C GLN A 727 -5.31 10.57 -13.64
N PHE A 728 -4.12 11.18 -13.71
CA PHE A 728 -3.91 12.57 -13.30
C PHE A 728 -4.81 13.55 -14.04
N LYS A 729 -4.97 13.35 -15.34
CA LYS A 729 -5.86 14.16 -16.19
C LYS A 729 -7.32 14.05 -15.72
N ALA A 730 -7.78 12.85 -15.39
CA ALA A 730 -9.15 12.63 -14.89
C ALA A 730 -9.39 13.33 -13.54
N VAL A 731 -8.39 13.36 -12.64
CA VAL A 731 -8.47 14.11 -11.38
C VAL A 731 -8.63 15.61 -11.64
N LEU A 732 -7.85 16.17 -12.55
CA LEU A 732 -7.96 17.60 -12.92
C LEU A 732 -9.28 17.93 -13.60
N GLU A 733 -9.83 17.05 -14.42
CA GLU A 733 -11.06 17.27 -15.17
C GLU A 733 -12.32 17.01 -14.34
N GLN A 734 -12.26 16.15 -13.32
CA GLN A 734 -13.44 15.73 -12.56
C GLN A 734 -13.39 16.16 -11.08
N GLU A 735 -12.29 15.91 -10.34
CA GLU A 735 -12.21 16.23 -8.90
C GLU A 735 -11.94 17.73 -8.64
N LEU A 736 -11.04 18.37 -9.38
CA LEU A 736 -10.72 19.80 -9.20
C LEU A 736 -11.92 20.72 -9.43
N PRO A 737 -12.76 20.54 -10.47
CA PRO A 737 -13.98 21.36 -10.64
C PRO A 737 -14.98 21.20 -9.50
N LEU A 738 -15.11 19.99 -8.92
CA LEU A 738 -15.98 19.76 -7.75
C LEU A 738 -15.48 20.51 -6.52
N LEU A 739 -14.16 20.54 -6.28
CA LEU A 739 -13.57 21.30 -5.18
C LEU A 739 -13.77 22.81 -5.38
N LYS A 740 -13.59 23.33 -6.60
CA LYS A 740 -13.86 24.73 -6.96
C LYS A 740 -15.35 25.09 -6.79
N LYS A 741 -16.25 24.19 -7.18
CA LYS A 741 -17.69 24.34 -6.98
C LYS A 741 -18.02 24.43 -5.50
N ALA A 742 -17.44 23.58 -4.63
CA ALA A 742 -17.65 23.67 -3.18
C ALA A 742 -17.27 25.03 -2.60
N CYS A 743 -16.17 25.62 -3.06
CA CYS A 743 -15.72 26.95 -2.67
C CYS A 743 -16.70 28.03 -3.16
N LYS A 744 -17.10 27.98 -4.44
CA LYS A 744 -18.02 28.92 -5.05
C LYS A 744 -19.38 28.93 -4.35
N ASP A 745 -19.93 27.75 -4.05
CA ASP A 745 -21.24 27.61 -3.39
C ASP A 745 -21.24 28.17 -1.95
N LEU A 746 -20.07 28.28 -1.32
CA LEU A 746 -19.89 28.86 0.01
C LEU A 746 -19.36 30.31 -0.02
N GLY A 747 -19.19 30.91 -1.19
CA GLY A 747 -18.62 32.25 -1.34
C GLY A 747 -17.17 32.36 -0.84
N ILE A 748 -16.40 31.27 -0.91
CA ILE A 748 -14.98 31.20 -0.48
C ILE A 748 -14.09 31.52 -1.67
N ASP A 749 -13.32 32.60 -1.56
CA ASP A 749 -12.24 32.94 -2.49
C ASP A 749 -10.89 32.43 -1.93
N ALA A 750 -10.54 31.18 -2.26
CA ALA A 750 -9.32 30.52 -1.81
C ALA A 750 -8.50 29.99 -2.99
N LYS A 751 -7.19 30.19 -2.93
CA LYS A 751 -6.25 29.60 -3.87
C LYS A 751 -6.05 28.12 -3.58
N ILE A 752 -6.12 27.28 -4.60
CA ILE A 752 -6.08 25.82 -4.48
C ILE A 752 -4.71 25.30 -4.97
N THR A 753 -4.13 24.37 -4.21
CA THR A 753 -3.00 23.51 -4.65
C THR A 753 -3.43 22.07 -4.51
N MET A 754 -3.34 21.27 -5.58
CA MET A 754 -3.70 19.86 -5.61
C MET A 754 -2.47 19.01 -5.88
N ILE A 755 -2.24 18.01 -5.01
CA ILE A 755 -1.03 17.19 -4.99
C ILE A 755 -1.42 15.72 -4.86
N ILE A 756 -0.91 14.88 -5.74
CA ILE A 756 -1.00 13.43 -5.59
C ILE A 756 0.14 12.93 -4.71
N VAL A 757 -0.18 12.03 -3.79
CA VAL A 757 0.81 11.39 -2.92
C VAL A 757 0.76 9.88 -3.15
N ALA A 758 1.81 9.32 -3.73
CA ALA A 758 1.92 7.90 -4.03
C ALA A 758 2.97 7.22 -3.15
N LYS A 759 2.57 6.13 -2.48
CA LYS A 759 3.48 5.29 -1.68
C LYS A 759 3.73 3.92 -2.30
N ARG A 760 2.88 3.49 -3.23
CA ARG A 760 2.90 2.14 -3.81
C ARG A 760 3.77 2.07 -5.08
N HIS A 761 4.94 2.73 -5.07
CA HIS A 761 5.94 2.68 -6.13
C HIS A 761 7.15 1.82 -5.74
N HIS A 762 8.01 1.53 -6.72
CA HIS A 762 9.18 0.66 -6.56
C HIS A 762 10.51 1.42 -6.37
N GLN A 763 10.50 2.76 -6.35
CA GLN A 763 11.71 3.54 -6.11
C GLN A 763 12.17 3.41 -4.65
N ARG A 764 13.47 3.12 -4.45
CA ARG A 764 14.13 3.00 -3.14
C ARG A 764 15.43 3.77 -3.14
N PHE A 765 15.80 4.29 -1.97
CA PHE A 765 17.05 5.01 -1.78
C PHE A 765 17.87 4.40 -0.67
N PHE A 766 19.17 4.41 -0.87
CA PHE A 766 20.15 3.86 0.07
C PHE A 766 21.22 4.91 0.32
N PRO A 767 21.64 5.18 1.58
CA PRO A 767 22.75 6.07 1.84
C PRO A 767 24.02 5.59 1.12
N LYS A 768 24.73 6.49 0.45
CA LYS A 768 26.02 6.15 -0.19
C LYS A 768 27.06 5.79 0.87
N ASP A 769 27.18 6.60 1.92
CA ASP A 769 27.96 6.29 3.11
C ASP A 769 27.03 5.80 4.24
N GLN A 770 27.39 4.70 4.87
CA GLN A 770 26.60 4.14 5.97
C GLN A 770 26.49 5.10 7.17
N ARG A 771 27.48 5.96 7.36
CA ARG A 771 27.49 6.99 8.41
C ARG A 771 26.42 8.06 8.23
N ASP A 772 25.98 8.28 6.99
CA ASP A 772 24.89 9.21 6.65
C ASP A 772 23.50 8.60 6.83
N GLY A 773 23.42 7.30 7.07
CA GLY A 773 22.17 6.59 7.33
C GLY A 773 21.64 6.77 8.75
N ASP A 774 20.35 6.46 8.94
CA ASP A 774 19.77 6.32 10.27
C ASP A 774 20.50 5.21 11.06
N ARG A 775 21.01 5.58 12.24
CA ARG A 775 21.90 4.71 13.05
C ARG A 775 21.25 3.37 13.45
N ARG A 776 19.92 3.29 13.52
CA ARG A 776 19.17 2.09 13.96
C ARG A 776 18.82 1.17 12.79
N SER A 777 18.41 1.74 11.69
CA SER A 777 17.83 1.01 10.56
C SER A 777 18.71 0.96 9.31
N GLY A 778 19.73 1.82 9.21
CA GLY A 778 20.57 1.97 8.02
C GLY A 778 19.85 2.60 6.82
N ASN A 779 18.60 3.07 6.99
CA ASN A 779 17.84 3.77 5.96
C ASN A 779 18.35 5.22 5.79
N CYS A 780 17.96 5.89 4.72
CA CYS A 780 18.12 7.33 4.60
C CYS A 780 17.46 8.05 5.79
N PRO A 781 18.03 9.16 6.31
CA PRO A 781 17.46 9.92 7.42
C PRO A 781 16.05 10.43 7.11
N ALA A 782 15.23 10.60 8.16
CA ALA A 782 13.95 11.28 8.02
C ALA A 782 14.17 12.72 7.54
N GLY A 783 13.44 13.14 6.51
CA GLY A 783 13.61 14.42 5.83
C GLY A 783 14.41 14.32 4.52
N THR A 784 14.90 13.13 4.14
CA THR A 784 15.60 12.98 2.86
C THR A 784 14.61 13.25 1.72
N VAL A 785 14.91 14.25 0.91
CA VAL A 785 14.15 14.67 -0.27
C VAL A 785 15.01 14.55 -1.53
N ILE A 786 14.42 14.05 -2.60
CA ILE A 786 15.02 13.93 -3.93
C ILE A 786 14.05 14.55 -4.94
N ASP A 787 14.49 15.55 -5.66
CA ASP A 787 13.73 16.29 -6.67
C ASP A 787 14.52 16.51 -7.97
N SER A 788 15.68 15.86 -8.09
CA SER A 788 16.56 15.88 -9.26
C SER A 788 16.78 14.48 -9.83
N ASP A 789 17.59 14.38 -10.87
CA ASP A 789 18.04 13.14 -11.54
C ASP A 789 16.91 12.20 -11.95
N ILE A 790 16.33 11.48 -11.00
CA ILE A 790 15.27 10.48 -11.21
C ILE A 790 13.84 11.04 -11.14
N ALA A 791 13.72 12.34 -10.90
CA ALA A 791 12.43 13.04 -10.89
C ALA A 791 11.88 13.18 -12.34
N HIS A 792 10.59 13.54 -12.46
CA HIS A 792 9.94 13.72 -13.75
C HIS A 792 10.63 14.82 -14.57
N PRO A 793 10.90 14.61 -15.88
CA PRO A 793 11.63 15.58 -16.69
C PRO A 793 11.02 16.97 -16.75
N THR A 794 9.72 17.09 -16.80
CA THR A 794 9.01 18.36 -17.06
C THR A 794 8.06 18.79 -15.95
N GLU A 795 7.48 17.84 -15.19
CA GLU A 795 6.48 18.14 -14.17
C GLU A 795 7.07 18.28 -12.78
N PHE A 796 6.41 19.04 -11.93
CA PHE A 796 6.83 19.27 -10.56
C PHE A 796 6.50 18.06 -9.69
N ASP A 797 7.50 17.25 -9.42
CA ASP A 797 7.43 16.11 -8.51
C ASP A 797 8.66 16.04 -7.61
N PHE A 798 8.57 15.27 -6.54
CA PHE A 798 9.68 14.95 -5.65
C PHE A 798 9.39 13.70 -4.82
N TYR A 799 10.45 13.04 -4.37
CA TYR A 799 10.39 11.95 -3.40
C TYR A 799 10.76 12.45 -2.02
N LEU A 800 10.02 12.06 -0.99
CA LEU A 800 10.29 12.44 0.40
C LEU A 800 10.26 11.23 1.33
N GLN A 801 11.40 10.92 1.93
CA GLN A 801 11.54 9.98 3.03
C GLN A 801 11.28 10.71 4.35
N SER A 802 10.02 10.87 4.73
CA SER A 802 9.62 11.69 5.88
C SER A 802 9.80 11.02 7.24
N HIS A 803 9.97 9.68 7.29
CA HIS A 803 9.98 8.90 8.52
C HIS A 803 11.27 8.11 8.70
N GLY A 804 11.68 7.90 9.95
CA GLY A 804 12.75 6.96 10.29
C GLY A 804 12.31 5.50 10.11
N GLY A 805 13.20 4.65 9.61
CA GLY A 805 12.95 3.23 9.41
C GLY A 805 12.68 2.50 10.73
N LEU A 806 11.68 1.61 10.74
CA LEU A 806 11.39 0.70 11.86
C LEU A 806 11.75 -0.75 11.53
N LEU A 807 11.42 -1.17 10.35
CA LEU A 807 11.59 -2.53 9.85
C LEU A 807 11.95 -2.47 8.36
N GLY A 808 13.06 -3.13 7.99
CA GLY A 808 13.48 -3.26 6.60
C GLY A 808 13.80 -1.94 5.91
N THR A 809 13.67 -1.91 4.60
CA THR A 809 13.93 -0.74 3.76
C THR A 809 12.72 0.19 3.72
N SER A 810 12.91 1.44 4.07
CA SER A 810 11.87 2.47 4.03
C SER A 810 11.40 2.75 2.60
N ARG A 811 10.12 3.13 2.48
CA ARG A 811 9.51 3.59 1.23
C ARG A 811 9.29 5.09 1.32
N PRO A 812 9.95 5.91 0.53
CA PRO A 812 9.62 7.32 0.42
C PRO A 812 8.22 7.48 -0.14
N ALA A 813 7.60 8.64 0.05
CA ALA A 813 6.41 9.00 -0.70
C ALA A 813 6.83 9.81 -1.94
N HIS A 814 6.12 9.60 -3.04
CA HIS A 814 6.27 10.38 -4.28
C HIS A 814 5.14 11.39 -4.33
N TYR A 815 5.48 12.66 -4.53
CA TYR A 815 4.56 13.78 -4.62
C TYR A 815 4.56 14.31 -6.03
N SER A 816 3.38 14.42 -6.66
CA SER A 816 3.20 15.03 -7.97
C SER A 816 2.22 16.20 -7.87
N VAL A 817 2.64 17.40 -8.23
CA VAL A 817 1.84 18.62 -8.12
C VAL A 817 1.02 18.77 -9.39
N LEU A 818 -0.31 18.57 -9.30
CA LEU A 818 -1.19 18.65 -10.45
C LEU A 818 -1.70 20.07 -10.73
N TYR A 819 -1.91 20.84 -9.68
CA TYR A 819 -2.46 22.19 -9.77
C TYR A 819 -1.94 23.07 -8.66
N ASP A 820 -1.55 24.31 -8.93
CA ASP A 820 -1.00 25.23 -7.93
C ASP A 820 -1.28 26.71 -8.22
N GLU A 821 -2.35 27.27 -7.65
CA GLU A 821 -2.65 28.70 -7.65
C GLU A 821 -1.87 29.47 -6.58
N ASN A 822 -1.31 28.77 -5.59
CA ASN A 822 -0.53 29.36 -4.50
C ASN A 822 0.91 29.67 -4.89
N ASN A 823 1.39 29.18 -6.02
CA ASN A 823 2.75 29.35 -6.54
C ASN A 823 3.81 28.93 -5.52
N PHE A 824 3.68 27.72 -4.97
CA PHE A 824 4.65 27.20 -4.02
C PHE A 824 6.02 26.97 -4.67
N THR A 825 7.07 27.40 -3.98
CA THR A 825 8.43 26.97 -4.33
C THR A 825 8.67 25.51 -3.92
N ALA A 826 9.64 24.85 -4.53
CA ALA A 826 9.99 23.49 -4.17
C ALA A 826 10.31 23.36 -2.67
N ASP A 827 11.11 24.27 -2.10
CA ASP A 827 11.46 24.26 -0.68
C ASP A 827 10.24 24.44 0.23
N SER A 828 9.33 25.35 -0.11
CA SER A 828 8.14 25.60 0.73
C SER A 828 7.19 24.40 0.73
N LEU A 829 6.96 23.77 -0.43
CA LEU A 829 6.07 22.62 -0.55
C LEU A 829 6.67 21.35 0.07
N GLN A 830 7.97 21.13 -0.11
CA GLN A 830 8.69 20.00 0.50
C GLN A 830 8.71 20.12 2.04
N SER A 831 9.01 21.32 2.57
CA SER A 831 8.99 21.58 4.01
C SER A 831 7.60 21.45 4.62
N LEU A 832 6.57 21.96 3.95
CA LEU A 832 5.18 21.82 4.34
C LEU A 832 4.75 20.34 4.37
N SER A 833 5.08 19.58 3.33
CA SER A 833 4.75 18.15 3.26
C SER A 833 5.44 17.36 4.37
N PHE A 834 6.71 17.70 4.65
CA PHE A 834 7.46 17.09 5.74
C PHE A 834 6.89 17.44 7.12
N ALA A 835 6.48 18.69 7.32
CA ALA A 835 5.83 19.12 8.55
C ALA A 835 4.52 18.37 8.82
N LEU A 836 3.66 18.23 7.82
CA LEU A 836 2.41 17.48 7.93
C LEU A 836 2.63 16.01 8.31
N CYS A 837 3.75 15.41 7.92
CA CYS A 837 4.10 14.05 8.35
C CYS A 837 4.45 13.97 9.86
N HIS A 838 4.77 15.08 10.53
CA HIS A 838 5.02 15.15 11.97
C HIS A 838 3.76 15.47 12.80
N LEU A 839 2.68 15.92 12.16
CA LEU A 839 1.45 16.30 12.84
C LEU A 839 0.46 15.13 13.03
N TYR A 840 0.87 13.91 12.75
CA TYR A 840 0.03 12.73 12.98
C TYR A 840 -0.16 12.48 14.48
N ALA A 841 -1.35 12.78 14.98
CA ALA A 841 -1.64 12.85 16.41
C ALA A 841 -1.52 11.51 17.16
N ARG A 842 -1.57 10.36 16.48
CA ARG A 842 -1.63 9.02 17.10
C ARG A 842 -0.26 8.38 17.33
N SER A 843 0.82 9.10 17.05
CA SER A 843 2.21 8.62 17.17
C SER A 843 3.14 9.77 17.56
N THR A 844 4.22 9.46 18.28
CA THR A 844 5.37 10.34 18.51
C THR A 844 6.50 10.06 17.52
N ARG A 845 6.13 9.73 16.30
CA ARG A 845 7.02 9.55 15.16
C ARG A 845 6.39 10.15 13.93
N SER A 846 7.19 10.72 13.06
CA SER A 846 6.77 11.14 11.74
C SER A 846 6.25 9.94 10.93
N VAL A 847 5.23 10.15 10.15
CA VAL A 847 4.62 9.14 9.27
C VAL A 847 5.09 9.34 7.83
N SER A 848 4.85 8.33 7.01
CA SER A 848 5.39 8.26 5.64
C SER A 848 4.67 9.12 4.61
N ILE A 849 3.48 9.63 4.92
CA ILE A 849 2.65 10.51 4.09
C ILE A 849 2.04 11.59 4.97
N PRO A 850 1.60 12.74 4.44
CA PRO A 850 0.95 13.80 5.22
C PRO A 850 -0.17 13.29 6.11
N ALA A 851 -0.27 13.81 7.34
CA ALA A 851 -1.27 13.36 8.32
C ALA A 851 -2.71 13.32 7.79
N PRO A 852 -3.23 14.32 7.05
CA PRO A 852 -4.58 14.26 6.52
C PRO A 852 -4.82 13.11 5.55
N VAL A 853 -3.83 12.75 4.72
CA VAL A 853 -3.89 11.58 3.83
C VAL A 853 -3.92 10.28 4.64
N TYR A 854 -3.07 10.19 5.65
CA TYR A 854 -3.05 9.02 6.53
C TYR A 854 -4.38 8.86 7.29
N TYR A 855 -4.99 9.97 7.68
CA TYR A 855 -6.33 9.94 8.29
C TYR A 855 -7.40 9.49 7.29
N ALA A 856 -7.32 9.90 6.01
CA ALA A 856 -8.25 9.47 4.98
C ALA A 856 -8.22 7.94 4.80
N ASP A 857 -7.04 7.31 4.69
CA ASP A 857 -6.88 5.85 4.65
C ASP A 857 -7.55 5.17 5.86
N ILE A 858 -7.33 5.71 7.07
CA ILE A 858 -7.94 5.16 8.30
C ILE A 858 -9.47 5.33 8.29
N VAL A 859 -10.00 6.43 7.76
CA VAL A 859 -11.44 6.67 7.66
C VAL A 859 -12.10 5.72 6.66
N CYS A 860 -11.50 5.51 5.49
CA CYS A 860 -11.96 4.49 4.53
C CYS A 860 -12.00 3.10 5.16
N ALA A 861 -10.90 2.70 5.85
CA ALA A 861 -10.84 1.44 6.55
C ALA A 861 -11.90 1.32 7.66
N ARG A 862 -12.23 2.43 8.34
CA ARG A 862 -13.28 2.50 9.35
C ARG A 862 -14.67 2.44 8.72
N ALA A 863 -14.93 3.17 7.65
CA ALA A 863 -16.19 3.16 6.91
C ALA A 863 -16.55 1.74 6.43
N LYS A 864 -15.55 0.98 6.00
CA LYS A 864 -15.71 -0.43 5.64
C LYS A 864 -16.22 -1.29 6.81
N THR A 865 -15.91 -0.97 8.08
CA THR A 865 -16.45 -1.71 9.23
C THR A 865 -17.91 -1.37 9.54
N HIS A 866 -18.46 -0.35 8.91
CA HIS A 866 -19.87 0.02 9.01
C HIS A 866 -20.74 -0.61 7.93
N TYR A 867 -20.18 -1.45 7.10
CA TYR A 867 -20.86 -2.19 6.03
C TYR A 867 -21.02 -3.66 6.40
N ASP A 868 -22.24 -4.20 6.22
CA ASP A 868 -22.49 -5.62 6.39
C ASP A 868 -21.89 -6.42 5.22
N PRO A 869 -20.91 -7.30 5.46
CA PRO A 869 -20.28 -8.08 4.40
C PRO A 869 -21.20 -9.13 3.77
N ALA A 870 -22.34 -9.44 4.38
CA ALA A 870 -23.36 -10.31 3.80
C ALA A 870 -24.21 -9.60 2.73
N GLN A 871 -24.29 -8.28 2.77
CA GLN A 871 -25.02 -7.46 1.81
C GLN A 871 -24.28 -7.43 0.46
N ARG A 872 -24.93 -7.91 -0.61
CA ARG A 872 -24.41 -7.87 -1.98
C ARG A 872 -25.20 -6.86 -2.79
N PHE A 873 -24.51 -6.14 -3.68
CA PHE A 873 -25.11 -5.24 -4.64
C PHE A 873 -24.90 -5.84 -6.02
N ASP A 874 -25.99 -6.04 -6.76
CA ASP A 874 -25.89 -6.61 -8.10
C ASP A 874 -25.36 -5.60 -9.13
N SER A 875 -24.39 -6.10 -9.91
CA SER A 875 -24.24 -5.74 -11.30
C SER A 875 -24.91 -6.87 -12.09
N SER A 876 -26.05 -6.58 -12.70
CA SER A 876 -26.84 -7.42 -13.62
C SER A 876 -26.14 -8.67 -14.20
N GLU A 877 -26.88 -9.81 -14.24
CA GLU A 877 -26.66 -11.02 -15.08
C GLU A 877 -26.24 -12.33 -14.39
N SER A 878 -26.48 -12.51 -13.11
CA SER A 878 -26.54 -13.89 -12.59
C SER A 878 -27.49 -14.02 -11.39
N ALA A 879 -28.78 -13.79 -11.61
CA ALA A 879 -29.82 -14.17 -10.67
C ALA A 879 -30.05 -15.69 -10.78
N GLY A 880 -29.44 -16.42 -9.85
CA GLY A 880 -29.82 -17.81 -9.56
C GLY A 880 -30.54 -17.83 -8.22
N ASP A 881 -31.78 -18.17 -8.23
CA ASP A 881 -32.68 -18.63 -7.16
C ASP A 881 -32.31 -18.31 -5.69
N SER A 882 -32.51 -17.05 -5.27
CA SER A 882 -32.74 -16.70 -3.87
C SER A 882 -33.76 -15.56 -3.81
N GLU A 883 -34.80 -15.71 -3.00
CA GLU A 883 -35.99 -14.84 -2.91
C GLU A 883 -35.75 -13.45 -2.31
N GLU A 884 -34.54 -13.04 -1.98
CA GLU A 884 -34.21 -11.68 -1.55
C GLU A 884 -33.70 -10.85 -2.73
N GLN A 885 -34.51 -9.84 -3.13
CA GLN A 885 -34.09 -8.87 -4.15
C GLN A 885 -32.79 -8.16 -3.70
N PRO A 886 -31.75 -8.12 -4.53
CA PRO A 886 -30.53 -7.44 -4.20
C PRO A 886 -30.78 -5.94 -4.01
N ALA A 887 -30.25 -5.37 -2.93
CA ALA A 887 -30.36 -3.95 -2.66
C ALA A 887 -29.65 -3.14 -3.76
N SER A 888 -30.34 -2.13 -4.32
CA SER A 888 -29.75 -1.21 -5.29
C SER A 888 -28.55 -0.48 -4.66
N LEU A 889 -27.42 -0.42 -5.36
CA LEU A 889 -26.23 0.32 -4.93
C LEU A 889 -26.57 1.79 -4.63
N ASP A 890 -27.49 2.39 -5.40
CA ASP A 890 -27.90 3.79 -5.20
C ASP A 890 -28.75 3.98 -3.94
N ALA A 891 -29.59 3.03 -3.58
CA ALA A 891 -30.27 3.02 -2.30
C ALA A 891 -29.25 2.95 -1.15
N PHE A 892 -28.28 2.06 -1.23
CA PHE A 892 -27.21 1.97 -0.24
C PHE A 892 -26.35 3.23 -0.16
N LYS A 893 -26.00 3.87 -1.27
CA LYS A 893 -25.31 5.17 -1.29
C LYS A 893 -26.09 6.22 -0.49
N ARG A 894 -27.43 6.31 -0.71
CA ARG A 894 -28.29 7.25 0.02
C ARG A 894 -28.35 6.96 1.52
N ASP A 895 -28.58 5.70 1.87
CA ASP A 895 -28.67 5.25 3.27
C ASP A 895 -27.36 5.44 4.02
N PHE A 896 -26.25 5.10 3.39
CA PHE A 896 -24.91 5.32 3.95
C PHE A 896 -24.61 6.81 4.13
N LYS A 897 -24.98 7.66 3.16
CA LYS A 897 -24.84 9.11 3.24
C LYS A 897 -25.71 9.69 4.38
N ALA A 898 -26.96 9.25 4.50
CA ALA A 898 -27.86 9.69 5.56
C ALA A 898 -27.37 9.26 6.95
N LEU A 899 -26.96 8.01 7.10
CA LEU A 899 -26.40 7.45 8.32
C LEU A 899 -25.15 8.19 8.78
N HIS A 900 -24.19 8.37 7.88
CA HIS A 900 -22.97 9.10 8.15
C HIS A 900 -23.20 10.61 8.30
N GLY A 901 -24.14 11.22 7.59
CA GLY A 901 -24.53 12.62 7.70
C GLY A 901 -25.13 12.93 9.07
N ALA A 902 -26.06 12.11 9.56
CA ALA A 902 -26.66 12.25 10.89
C ALA A 902 -25.68 11.96 12.01
N GLN A 903 -24.76 11.02 11.83
CA GLN A 903 -23.80 10.54 12.82
C GLN A 903 -22.42 11.17 12.68
N ALA A 904 -22.03 11.72 11.52
CA ALA A 904 -20.72 12.37 11.28
C ALA A 904 -20.45 13.54 12.24
N ARG A 905 -21.48 14.13 12.80
CA ARG A 905 -21.37 15.09 13.91
C ARG A 905 -20.75 14.49 15.17
N ARG A 906 -20.60 13.16 15.24
CA ARG A 906 -20.20 12.44 16.47
C ARG A 906 -18.84 11.77 16.40
N MET A 907 -18.25 11.46 15.21
CA MET A 907 -17.36 10.31 15.22
C MET A 907 -16.12 10.24 14.34
N TYR A 908 -15.57 11.24 13.72
CA TYR A 908 -14.29 11.03 13.07
C TYR A 908 -13.14 11.79 13.74
N PHE A 909 -12.14 11.06 14.20
CA PHE A 909 -10.79 11.41 14.66
C PHE A 909 -10.67 12.43 15.77
N SER A 910 -11.45 13.47 15.83
CA SER A 910 -11.32 14.51 16.83
C SER A 910 -12.43 14.49 17.87
N GLY A 911 -13.30 13.47 17.91
CA GLY A 911 -14.32 13.33 18.96
C GLY A 911 -15.10 14.60 19.30
N THR A 912 -15.14 15.56 18.40
CA THR A 912 -15.88 16.79 18.62
C THR A 912 -17.35 16.49 18.46
N LYS A 913 -18.01 16.38 19.58
CA LYS A 913 -19.39 16.85 19.68
C LYS A 913 -19.36 18.35 19.31
N PHE A 914 -19.44 18.68 18.07
CA PHE A 914 -19.98 19.95 17.63
C PHE A 914 -21.47 19.85 17.85
N GLN A 915 -21.92 20.09 19.08
CA GLN A 915 -23.27 20.55 19.25
C GLN A 915 -23.26 22.00 18.76
N PRO A 916 -24.09 22.37 17.78
CA PRO A 916 -24.43 23.76 17.59
C PRO A 916 -24.92 24.20 18.98
N VAL A 917 -24.39 25.29 19.48
CA VAL A 917 -25.02 26.00 20.59
C VAL A 917 -26.35 26.45 20.01
N THR A 918 -27.47 25.81 20.47
CA THR A 918 -28.82 26.34 20.26
C THR A 918 -28.91 27.68 20.95
#